data_d3e3da7060663a5e8019ed9f45ae048d
#
_entry.id   d3e3da7060663a5e8019ed9f45ae048d
#
_cell.length_a   1.000
_cell.length_b   1.000
_cell.length_c   1.000
_cell.angle_alpha   90.00
_cell.angle_beta   90.00
_cell.angle_gamma   90.00
#
_symmetry.space_group_name_H-M   'P 1'
#
loop_
_entity.id
_entity.type
_entity.pdbx_description
1 polymer ?
#
loop_
_entity_poly.entity_id
_entity_poly.type
_entity_poly.pdbx_seq_one_letter_code
_entity_poly.pdbx_strand_id
1 'polypeptide(L)'
;MSLKDIDIKVEYRSKHVDIATNFYIPLLKEACTYKRAVAYFSSSSLLEISIGICNLAKRGGKIQLVTSPYLSEEDIEAIKKGYFKREEIIKKALLCKLEEAKDDFERDRLDLLAHLIAINILEIKIILIDGGEGIFHEKLGIIEDELQNKVAFSGSMNESETAFKKNYETIDVFRNWKVGDEAGRFEKKLEAFENLWTGNDDGIITIDFPELSEEIIKKYKRREQADFTIDQREYTSCSIGEKKKEIFRARIPNEYKLREYQKEAIEKWTENGYRGIFDMATGTGKTLTALGAIAKISENFKDGLGVIIVCPFQHLVEQWVEDIKKFNIKPIIGYSQSHQKNWKDRLKLAIQTLKCDAISSFFCFICTNATFSSKEIQKLFKRNKKPLLLVVDEAHNLGAKNIRETLTEQYIYRLALSATFDRHMDEEGTSILYDFFGKKAIEYSLGKAIEEKMLTPYDYYPIVVYLTESELNEYNELSKKIKKETRIDEKGKTYFSKKGEILLIERARIIAGATNKIKALKKELQKYKEKNNILVYCGATNILQEEEDSSITNEKDIRQIDAVKEMMYRELKMKVDRFTANESIKERIEIKERFISGKIQAIVAIKCLDEGVNIPGIKTAFILASTTNPKEYIQRRGRVLRIAPNKEYAEIYDFITLPRDLKEARVLSKEKLGYDISLINKEIARMKEFSSLSRNNLSCKKLIMDINEAYEGFYLDLDVEYQ
;
A
#
# COMPACT_ATOMS: atom_id res chain seq x y z
N MET A 1 37.25 24.62 -1.01
CA MET A 1 36.76 25.60 -1.99
C MET A 1 36.26 26.79 -1.21
N SER A 2 36.41 27.98 -1.69
CA SER A 2 35.94 29.20 -1.00
C SER A 2 34.62 29.66 -1.61
N LEU A 3 33.80 30.42 -0.88
CA LEU A 3 32.62 31.08 -1.43
C LEU A 3 32.93 31.97 -2.65
N LYS A 4 34.14 32.51 -2.75
CA LYS A 4 34.59 33.28 -3.91
C LYS A 4 34.75 32.47 -5.19
N ASP A 5 34.96 31.15 -5.05
CA ASP A 5 35.20 30.25 -6.17
C ASP A 5 33.87 29.74 -6.81
N ILE A 6 32.73 30.08 -6.19
CA ILE A 6 31.39 29.70 -6.63
C ILE A 6 30.82 30.81 -7.54
N ASP A 7 30.26 30.45 -8.67
CA ASP A 7 29.54 31.39 -9.56
C ASP A 7 28.22 31.84 -8.93
N ILE A 8 28.25 32.98 -8.24
CA ILE A 8 27.13 33.54 -7.48
C ILE A 8 26.51 34.69 -8.28
N LYS A 9 25.23 34.50 -8.70
CA LYS A 9 24.45 35.54 -9.38
C LYS A 9 24.01 36.61 -8.37
N VAL A 10 23.71 37.80 -8.89
CA VAL A 10 23.20 38.93 -8.06
C VAL A 10 21.74 38.74 -7.67
N GLU A 11 21.00 37.92 -8.43
CA GLU A 11 19.57 37.64 -8.22
C GLU A 11 19.25 36.19 -8.60
N TYR A 12 18.33 35.55 -7.85
CA TYR A 12 17.75 34.26 -8.19
C TYR A 12 16.22 34.33 -8.10
N ARG A 13 15.54 33.72 -9.08
CA ARG A 13 14.07 33.65 -9.15
C ARG A 13 13.61 32.19 -9.26
N SER A 14 12.72 31.75 -8.38
CA SER A 14 12.32 30.35 -8.24
C SER A 14 11.69 29.71 -9.48
N LYS A 15 11.13 30.51 -10.41
CA LYS A 15 10.57 29.97 -11.66
C LYS A 15 11.61 29.83 -12.78
N HIS A 16 12.78 30.43 -12.62
CA HIS A 16 13.86 30.38 -13.60
C HIS A 16 14.97 29.39 -13.21
N VAL A 17 15.18 29.22 -11.89
CA VAL A 17 16.19 28.30 -11.35
C VAL A 17 15.70 27.68 -10.04
N ASP A 18 16.10 26.46 -9.77
CA ASP A 18 15.93 25.85 -8.46
C ASP A 18 16.92 26.52 -7.48
N ILE A 19 16.38 27.37 -6.58
CA ILE A 19 17.17 28.17 -5.64
C ILE A 19 17.88 27.26 -4.62
N ALA A 20 17.26 26.15 -4.20
CA ALA A 20 17.90 25.20 -3.30
C ALA A 20 19.19 24.62 -3.92
N THR A 21 19.11 24.13 -5.15
CA THR A 21 20.20 23.46 -5.86
C THR A 21 21.26 24.44 -6.37
N ASN A 22 20.84 25.62 -6.84
CA ASN A 22 21.76 26.54 -7.51
C ASN A 22 22.33 27.64 -6.60
N PHE A 23 21.76 27.83 -5.41
CA PHE A 23 22.22 28.84 -4.44
C PHE A 23 22.53 28.21 -3.08
N TYR A 24 21.53 27.69 -2.35
CA TYR A 24 21.75 27.27 -0.97
C TYR A 24 22.73 26.11 -0.82
N ILE A 25 22.55 25.04 -1.55
CA ILE A 25 23.36 23.82 -1.40
C ILE A 25 24.84 24.05 -1.74
N PRO A 26 25.18 24.71 -2.87
CA PRO A 26 26.60 25.00 -3.18
C PRO A 26 27.28 25.87 -2.12
N LEU A 27 26.59 26.92 -1.63
CA LEU A 27 27.16 27.83 -0.63
C LEU A 27 27.27 27.14 0.73
N LEU A 28 26.26 26.42 1.19
CA LEU A 28 26.27 25.72 2.47
C LEU A 28 27.30 24.58 2.53
N LYS A 29 27.69 24.01 1.41
CA LYS A 29 28.77 23.01 1.34
C LYS A 29 30.12 23.58 1.75
N GLU A 30 30.37 24.84 1.46
CA GLU A 30 31.62 25.50 1.74
C GLU A 30 31.57 26.40 3.01
N ALA A 31 30.36 26.55 3.58
CA ALA A 31 30.11 27.40 4.73
C ALA A 31 30.62 26.82 6.06
N CYS A 32 31.02 27.70 6.97
CA CYS A 32 31.22 27.42 8.39
C CYS A 32 30.13 28.06 9.28
N THR A 33 29.40 29.06 8.76
CA THR A 33 28.30 29.70 9.48
C THR A 33 27.14 29.98 8.54
N TYR A 34 25.93 29.69 9.00
CA TYR A 34 24.68 30.05 8.32
C TYR A 34 23.76 30.79 9.28
N LYS A 35 23.48 32.04 8.99
CA LYS A 35 22.59 32.92 9.76
C LYS A 35 21.33 33.15 8.96
N ARG A 36 20.16 33.00 9.59
CA ARG A 36 18.87 33.12 8.90
C ARG A 36 17.81 33.81 9.77
N ALA A 37 17.21 34.88 9.26
CA ALA A 37 16.02 35.49 9.82
C ALA A 37 14.84 35.30 8.86
N VAL A 38 13.74 34.75 9.36
CA VAL A 38 12.53 34.44 8.56
C VAL A 38 11.26 34.69 9.36
N ALA A 39 10.23 35.17 8.68
CA ALA A 39 8.93 35.34 9.30
C ALA A 39 8.26 34.00 9.66
N TYR A 40 8.53 32.97 8.87
CA TYR A 40 7.92 31.66 9.01
C TYR A 40 8.97 30.57 8.75
N PHE A 41 9.06 29.66 9.70
CA PHE A 41 9.92 28.49 9.64
C PHE A 41 9.10 27.20 9.72
N SER A 42 9.42 26.24 8.86
CA SER A 42 8.89 24.88 8.94
C SER A 42 10.02 23.86 8.86
N SER A 43 9.88 22.74 9.52
CA SER A 43 10.84 21.63 9.42
C SER A 43 11.03 21.16 7.96
N SER A 44 9.98 21.23 7.15
CA SER A 44 10.04 20.89 5.72
C SER A 44 10.93 21.80 4.90
N SER A 45 11.22 23.02 5.33
CA SER A 45 12.11 23.94 4.61
C SER A 45 13.59 23.61 4.78
N LEU A 46 14.01 23.27 5.99
CA LEU A 46 15.36 22.75 6.21
C LEU A 46 15.61 21.47 5.39
N LEU A 47 14.56 20.78 5.06
CA LEU A 47 14.59 19.55 4.27
C LEU A 47 15.04 19.78 2.84
N GLU A 48 14.66 20.89 2.22
CA GLU A 48 15.03 21.22 0.84
C GLU A 48 16.52 21.59 0.71
N ILE A 49 17.14 22.07 1.77
CA ILE A 49 18.57 22.47 1.82
C ILE A 49 19.39 21.53 2.72
N SER A 50 18.83 20.42 3.15
CA SER A 50 19.39 19.48 4.13
C SER A 50 20.78 18.97 3.76
N ILE A 51 21.07 18.76 2.48
CA ILE A 51 22.42 18.39 2.01
C ILE A 51 23.45 19.48 2.35
N GLY A 52 23.11 20.72 2.10
CA GLY A 52 23.95 21.84 2.47
C GLY A 52 24.17 21.87 3.97
N ILE A 53 23.11 21.73 4.75
CA ILE A 53 23.13 21.69 6.22
C ILE A 53 23.97 20.52 6.74
N CYS A 54 23.80 19.31 6.19
CA CYS A 54 24.60 18.14 6.58
C CYS A 54 26.10 18.35 6.30
N ASN A 55 26.45 18.99 5.19
CA ASN A 55 27.86 19.29 4.88
C ASN A 55 28.45 20.35 5.83
N LEU A 56 27.68 21.41 6.12
CA LEU A 56 28.05 22.42 7.10
C LEU A 56 28.26 21.79 8.50
N ALA A 57 27.33 20.95 8.93
CA ALA A 57 27.38 20.24 10.21
C ALA A 57 28.58 19.29 10.32
N LYS A 58 28.92 18.55 9.26
CA LYS A 58 30.13 17.68 9.22
C LYS A 58 31.43 18.44 9.39
N ARG A 59 31.47 19.71 9.00
CA ARG A 59 32.62 20.59 9.16
C ARG A 59 32.64 21.32 10.51
N GLY A 60 31.69 20.99 11.40
CA GLY A 60 31.57 21.65 12.71
C GLY A 60 31.02 23.07 12.64
N GLY A 61 30.38 23.44 11.52
CA GLY A 61 29.80 24.76 11.33
C GLY A 61 28.57 25.01 12.20
N LYS A 62 28.13 26.27 12.27
CA LYS A 62 27.00 26.72 13.10
C LYS A 62 25.86 27.29 12.26
N ILE A 63 24.63 27.08 12.75
CA ILE A 63 23.41 27.64 12.18
C ILE A 63 22.69 28.47 13.23
N GLN A 64 22.42 29.73 12.91
CA GLN A 64 21.70 30.67 13.75
C GLN A 64 20.37 31.02 13.07
N LEU A 65 19.28 30.59 13.64
CA LEU A 65 17.95 30.79 13.10
C LEU A 65 17.13 31.74 13.98
N VAL A 66 16.63 32.81 13.39
CA VAL A 66 15.69 33.74 14.02
C VAL A 66 14.33 33.57 13.30
N THR A 67 13.27 33.32 14.07
CA THR A 67 11.92 33.12 13.49
C THR A 67 10.84 33.71 14.41
N SER A 68 9.65 33.97 13.84
CA SER A 68 8.50 34.44 14.59
C SER A 68 7.43 33.34 14.66
N PRO A 69 6.77 33.14 15.80
CA PRO A 69 5.63 32.28 15.90
C PRO A 69 4.41 32.91 15.18
N TYR A 70 3.63 32.08 14.49
CA TYR A 70 2.32 32.52 14.04
C TYR A 70 1.34 32.39 15.21
N LEU A 71 0.92 33.53 15.75
CA LEU A 71 -0.07 33.61 16.82
C LEU A 71 -1.44 33.95 16.24
N SER A 72 -2.48 33.24 16.68
CA SER A 72 -3.86 33.61 16.37
C SER A 72 -4.28 34.86 17.13
N GLU A 73 -5.36 35.53 16.70
CA GLU A 73 -5.91 36.66 17.43
C GLU A 73 -6.29 36.29 18.87
N GLU A 74 -6.78 35.06 19.09
CA GLU A 74 -7.09 34.51 20.40
C GLU A 74 -5.83 34.32 21.27
N ASP A 75 -4.71 33.87 20.68
CA ASP A 75 -3.44 33.73 21.38
C ASP A 75 -2.89 35.11 21.81
N ILE A 76 -2.98 36.11 20.93
CA ILE A 76 -2.57 37.51 21.20
C ILE A 76 -3.43 38.09 22.33
N GLU A 77 -4.71 37.89 22.29
CA GLU A 77 -5.60 38.33 23.36
C GLU A 77 -5.33 37.64 24.71
N ALA A 78 -5.05 36.31 24.68
CA ALA A 78 -4.71 35.54 25.87
C ALA A 78 -3.41 36.05 26.50
N ILE A 79 -2.41 36.39 25.69
CA ILE A 79 -1.16 37.01 26.15
C ILE A 79 -1.45 38.38 26.78
N LYS A 80 -2.24 39.22 26.11
CA LYS A 80 -2.62 40.57 26.62
C LYS A 80 -3.41 40.49 27.94
N LYS A 81 -4.23 39.47 28.12
CA LYS A 81 -5.04 39.25 29.33
C LYS A 81 -4.29 38.56 30.48
N GLY A 82 -3.06 38.06 30.22
CA GLY A 82 -2.24 37.40 31.24
C GLY A 82 -2.76 36.05 31.74
N TYR A 83 -3.69 35.40 31.01
CA TYR A 83 -4.32 34.15 31.44
C TYR A 83 -3.37 32.94 31.36
N PHE A 84 -2.34 33.03 30.51
CA PHE A 84 -1.29 32.00 30.37
C PHE A 84 0.09 32.67 30.39
N LYS A 85 1.10 31.90 30.81
CA LYS A 85 2.47 32.35 30.64
C LYS A 85 2.74 32.51 29.14
N ARG A 86 3.25 33.67 28.76
CA ARG A 86 3.60 34.04 27.37
C ARG A 86 4.40 32.95 26.64
N GLU A 87 5.36 32.36 27.34
CA GLU A 87 6.22 31.27 26.86
C GLU A 87 5.46 30.01 26.46
N GLU A 88 4.41 29.62 27.21
CA GLU A 88 3.61 28.43 26.90
C GLU A 88 2.79 28.59 25.61
N ILE A 89 2.27 29.77 25.34
CA ILE A 89 1.51 30.08 24.12
C ILE A 89 2.42 30.05 22.90
N ILE A 90 3.57 30.71 23.00
CA ILE A 90 4.60 30.73 21.95
C ILE A 90 5.07 29.31 21.65
N LYS A 91 5.37 28.53 22.69
CA LYS A 91 5.78 27.13 22.60
C LYS A 91 4.73 26.27 21.88
N LYS A 92 3.47 26.38 22.25
CA LYS A 92 2.35 25.67 21.60
C LYS A 92 2.23 26.05 20.12
N ALA A 93 2.30 27.33 19.79
CA ALA A 93 2.19 27.82 18.43
C ALA A 93 3.35 27.31 17.53
N LEU A 94 4.55 27.19 18.05
CA LEU A 94 5.71 26.68 17.32
C LEU A 94 5.68 25.15 17.17
N LEU A 95 5.31 24.41 18.23
CA LEU A 95 5.21 22.95 18.19
C LEU A 95 4.08 22.46 17.26
N CYS A 96 2.99 23.20 17.13
CA CYS A 96 1.93 22.90 16.16
C CYS A 96 2.40 23.03 14.70
N LYS A 97 3.47 23.75 14.44
CA LYS A 97 4.05 23.93 13.10
C LYS A 97 5.13 22.89 12.76
N LEU A 98 5.71 22.25 13.76
CA LEU A 98 6.51 21.04 13.59
C LEU A 98 5.54 19.86 13.47
N GLU A 99 4.95 19.68 12.30
CA GLU A 99 3.94 18.65 12.02
C GLU A 99 4.44 17.25 12.39
N GLU A 100 3.52 16.36 12.73
CA GLU A 100 3.82 14.92 12.83
C GLU A 100 4.37 14.42 11.50
N ALA A 101 5.48 13.70 11.54
CA ALA A 101 6.12 13.16 10.35
C ALA A 101 5.16 12.22 9.61
N LYS A 102 4.91 12.49 8.35
CA LYS A 102 3.97 11.77 7.49
C LYS A 102 4.55 10.47 6.94
N ASP A 103 5.87 10.36 6.87
CA ASP A 103 6.58 9.18 6.40
C ASP A 103 7.93 8.99 7.13
N ASP A 104 8.59 7.87 6.89
CA ASP A 104 9.87 7.55 7.54
C ASP A 104 10.98 8.53 7.15
N PHE A 105 10.88 9.15 5.98
CA PHE A 105 11.85 10.12 5.50
C PHE A 105 11.71 11.47 6.23
N GLU A 106 10.49 11.96 6.45
CA GLU A 106 10.25 13.13 7.31
C GLU A 106 10.65 12.86 8.76
N ARG A 107 10.48 11.62 9.24
CA ARG A 107 10.95 11.22 10.58
C ARG A 107 12.46 11.26 10.72
N ASP A 108 13.19 10.75 9.73
CA ASP A 108 14.65 10.79 9.72
C ASP A 108 15.17 12.23 9.70
N ARG A 109 14.48 13.13 9.04
CA ARG A 109 14.82 14.56 8.97
C ARG A 109 14.51 15.31 10.26
N LEU A 110 13.40 15.01 10.91
CA LEU A 110 13.10 15.54 12.25
C LEU A 110 14.09 15.03 13.30
N ASP A 111 14.52 13.77 13.18
CA ASP A 111 15.60 13.22 14.00
C ASP A 111 16.91 13.97 13.77
N LEU A 112 17.28 14.27 12.51
CA LEU A 112 18.43 15.08 12.19
C LEU A 112 18.32 16.50 12.78
N LEU A 113 17.16 17.16 12.65
CA LEU A 113 16.91 18.47 13.25
C LEU A 113 17.13 18.46 14.77
N ALA A 114 16.57 17.45 15.45
CA ALA A 114 16.74 17.29 16.89
C ALA A 114 18.20 17.04 17.29
N HIS A 115 18.95 16.29 16.47
CA HIS A 115 20.38 16.10 16.67
C HIS A 115 21.19 17.39 16.50
N LEU A 116 20.93 18.19 15.46
CA LEU A 116 21.61 19.47 15.23
C LEU A 116 21.43 20.43 16.41
N ILE A 117 20.24 20.45 16.99
CA ILE A 117 19.96 21.21 18.21
C ILE A 117 20.71 20.61 19.40
N ALA A 118 20.67 19.29 19.60
CA ALA A 118 21.30 18.62 20.74
C ALA A 118 22.82 18.77 20.80
N ILE A 119 23.47 18.90 19.65
CA ILE A 119 24.94 19.11 19.55
C ILE A 119 25.34 20.59 19.38
N ASN A 120 24.40 21.52 19.61
CA ASN A 120 24.58 22.96 19.51
C ASN A 120 25.11 23.43 18.14
N ILE A 121 24.77 22.76 17.07
CA ILE A 121 25.03 23.25 15.69
C ILE A 121 23.91 24.18 15.25
N LEU A 122 22.64 23.90 15.62
CA LEU A 122 21.50 24.76 15.35
C LEU A 122 21.02 25.45 16.63
N GLU A 123 21.10 26.76 16.63
CA GLU A 123 20.56 27.64 17.67
C GLU A 123 19.32 28.37 17.11
N ILE A 124 18.23 28.39 17.87
CA ILE A 124 16.97 29.04 17.46
C ILE A 124 16.62 30.14 18.45
N LYS A 125 16.30 31.33 17.94
CA LYS A 125 15.75 32.45 18.71
C LYS A 125 14.40 32.87 18.16
N ILE A 126 13.52 33.31 19.05
CA ILE A 126 12.18 33.74 18.74
C ILE A 126 12.07 35.25 18.79
N ILE A 127 11.49 35.83 17.72
CA ILE A 127 11.21 37.25 17.64
C ILE A 127 9.74 37.54 17.82
N LEU A 128 9.43 38.52 18.63
CA LEU A 128 8.11 39.12 18.82
C LEU A 128 8.19 40.62 18.60
N ILE A 129 7.15 41.20 18.00
CA ILE A 129 7.04 42.64 17.88
C ILE A 129 6.57 43.19 19.23
N ASP A 130 7.24 44.23 19.73
CA ASP A 130 6.87 44.90 20.97
C ASP A 130 5.48 45.56 20.79
N GLY A 131 4.67 45.49 21.84
CA GLY A 131 3.28 45.97 21.76
C GLY A 131 2.25 44.97 21.17
N GLY A 132 2.70 43.87 20.54
CA GLY A 132 1.84 42.77 20.09
C GLY A 132 0.99 43.05 18.83
N GLU A 133 1.14 44.20 18.19
CA GLU A 133 0.49 44.54 16.93
C GLU A 133 1.51 44.52 15.78
N GLY A 134 1.33 43.57 14.85
CA GLY A 134 2.19 43.44 13.68
C GLY A 134 2.78 42.02 13.50
N ILE A 135 3.33 41.79 12.32
CA ILE A 135 3.94 40.51 11.94
C ILE A 135 5.40 40.78 11.56
N PHE A 136 6.35 40.06 12.19
CA PHE A 136 7.72 40.05 11.73
C PHE A 136 7.78 39.45 10.32
N HIS A 137 8.28 40.21 9.34
CA HIS A 137 8.22 39.82 7.93
C HIS A 137 9.58 39.89 7.21
N GLU A 138 10.69 40.03 7.96
CA GLU A 138 12.04 40.01 7.40
C GLU A 138 12.38 38.60 6.86
N LYS A 139 13.15 38.58 5.77
CA LYS A 139 13.69 37.37 5.16
C LYS A 139 15.12 37.64 4.72
N LEU A 140 16.02 37.43 5.63
CA LEU A 140 17.42 37.76 5.52
C LEU A 140 18.26 36.51 5.82
N GLY A 141 19.31 36.27 5.04
CA GLY A 141 20.26 35.20 5.32
C GLY A 141 21.70 35.63 5.07
N ILE A 142 22.65 35.06 5.81
CA ILE A 142 24.09 35.29 5.67
C ILE A 142 24.78 33.93 5.72
N ILE A 143 25.65 33.66 4.75
CA ILE A 143 26.48 32.47 4.66
C ILE A 143 27.94 32.91 4.70
N GLU A 144 28.73 32.27 5.56
CA GLU A 144 30.15 32.62 5.78
C GLU A 144 31.03 31.38 5.66
N ASP A 145 32.19 31.50 4.99
CA ASP A 145 33.22 30.46 4.92
C ASP A 145 34.35 30.68 5.94
N GLU A 146 35.26 29.71 6.06
CA GLU A 146 36.41 29.75 6.96
C GLU A 146 37.40 30.88 6.62
N LEU A 147 37.39 31.42 5.40
CA LEU A 147 38.21 32.51 4.93
C LEU A 147 37.56 33.89 5.13
N GLN A 148 36.44 33.92 5.90
CA GLN A 148 35.62 35.12 6.17
C GLN A 148 35.03 35.78 4.93
N ASN A 149 34.86 35.02 3.84
CA ASN A 149 34.02 35.46 2.74
C ASN A 149 32.57 35.28 3.13
N LYS A 150 31.76 36.30 2.94
CA LYS A 150 30.37 36.34 3.38
C LYS A 150 29.44 36.70 2.22
N VAL A 151 28.34 35.99 2.13
CA VAL A 151 27.26 36.26 1.19
C VAL A 151 26.01 36.56 2.00
N ALA A 152 25.48 37.77 1.90
CA ALA A 152 24.18 38.14 2.41
C ALA A 152 23.12 38.03 1.30
N PHE A 153 21.92 37.68 1.65
CA PHE A 153 20.81 37.64 0.72
C PHE A 153 19.47 37.99 1.40
N SER A 154 18.61 38.66 0.68
CA SER A 154 17.27 38.99 1.16
C SER A 154 16.26 38.97 0.01
N GLY A 155 14.97 38.83 0.32
CA GLY A 155 13.94 38.79 -0.70
C GLY A 155 12.55 38.34 -0.16
N SER A 156 11.73 37.76 -0.99
CA SER A 156 10.42 37.30 -0.59
C SER A 156 10.41 35.91 0.05
N MET A 157 11.48 35.14 -0.07
CA MET A 157 11.53 33.72 0.20
C MET A 157 11.55 33.38 1.70
N ASN A 158 10.46 32.76 2.18
CA ASN A 158 10.38 32.13 3.50
C ASN A 158 11.03 30.75 3.50
N GLU A 159 11.39 30.25 4.70
CA GLU A 159 11.78 28.86 4.90
C GLU A 159 10.53 27.97 4.95
N SER A 160 9.91 27.73 3.80
CA SER A 160 8.75 26.83 3.64
C SER A 160 8.86 26.02 2.35
N GLU A 161 8.36 24.78 2.36
CA GLU A 161 8.32 23.92 1.16
C GLU A 161 7.61 24.59 -0.02
N THR A 162 6.55 25.34 0.26
CA THR A 162 5.81 26.12 -0.74
C THR A 162 6.66 27.22 -1.37
N ALA A 163 7.53 27.87 -0.61
CA ALA A 163 8.44 28.90 -1.11
C ALA A 163 9.48 28.31 -2.08
N PHE A 164 10.04 27.13 -1.75
CA PHE A 164 11.01 26.47 -2.63
C PHE A 164 10.38 25.88 -3.91
N LYS A 165 9.16 25.36 -3.84
CA LYS A 165 8.56 24.56 -4.93
C LYS A 165 7.42 25.21 -5.69
N LYS A 166 6.60 26.05 -5.04
CA LYS A 166 5.31 26.51 -5.59
C LYS A 166 5.23 28.00 -5.88
N ASN A 167 5.78 28.83 -5.00
CA ASN A 167 5.66 30.27 -5.10
C ASN A 167 6.63 30.86 -6.13
N TYR A 168 6.29 32.07 -6.60
CA TYR A 168 7.23 32.91 -7.32
C TYR A 168 8.02 33.72 -6.30
N GLU A 169 9.25 33.29 -6.00
CA GLU A 169 10.11 33.90 -5.00
C GLU A 169 11.35 34.48 -5.64
N THR A 170 11.85 35.56 -5.06
CA THR A 170 13.07 36.26 -5.52
C THR A 170 14.00 36.46 -4.33
N ILE A 171 15.29 36.27 -4.54
CA ILE A 171 16.35 36.65 -3.60
C ILE A 171 17.39 37.52 -4.30
N ASP A 172 17.74 38.62 -3.69
CA ASP A 172 18.85 39.49 -4.04
C ASP A 172 20.08 39.11 -3.21
N VAL A 173 21.25 39.09 -3.83
CA VAL A 173 22.47 38.56 -3.23
C VAL A 173 23.56 39.65 -3.19
N PHE A 174 24.23 39.78 -2.03
CA PHE A 174 25.27 40.75 -1.75
C PHE A 174 26.51 40.06 -1.19
N ARG A 175 27.69 40.39 -1.71
CA ARG A 175 28.95 39.73 -1.39
C ARG A 175 29.91 40.71 -0.71
N ASN A 176 30.53 40.36 0.41
CA ASN A 176 31.44 41.25 1.17
C ASN A 176 32.73 41.58 0.43
N TRP A 177 33.13 40.81 -0.58
CA TRP A 177 34.34 41.04 -1.38
C TRP A 177 34.11 41.89 -2.64
N LYS A 178 32.91 42.38 -2.82
CA LYS A 178 32.62 43.36 -3.87
C LYS A 178 32.76 44.77 -3.32
N VAL A 179 32.94 45.73 -4.22
CA VAL A 179 33.13 47.15 -3.84
C VAL A 179 31.92 47.98 -4.29
N GLY A 180 31.79 49.19 -3.71
CA GLY A 180 30.70 50.11 -4.05
C GLY A 180 29.40 49.79 -3.33
N ASP A 181 28.26 49.98 -4.01
CA ASP A 181 26.93 49.85 -3.43
C ASP A 181 26.64 48.45 -2.86
N GLU A 182 27.20 47.41 -3.49
CA GLU A 182 27.02 46.02 -3.01
C GLU A 182 27.62 45.82 -1.63
N ALA A 183 28.83 46.37 -1.37
CA ALA A 183 29.46 46.31 -0.06
C ALA A 183 28.64 47.05 1.02
N GLY A 184 28.16 48.25 0.70
CA GLY A 184 27.32 49.00 1.65
C GLY A 184 26.01 48.31 2.00
N ARG A 185 25.37 47.63 1.02
CA ARG A 185 24.17 46.82 1.26
C ARG A 185 24.48 45.58 2.06
N PHE A 186 25.61 44.93 1.81
CA PHE A 186 26.07 43.79 2.58
C PHE A 186 26.22 44.13 4.08
N GLU A 187 26.95 45.22 4.40
CA GLU A 187 27.19 45.66 5.78
C GLU A 187 25.86 45.93 6.52
N LYS A 188 24.92 46.61 5.87
CA LYS A 188 23.58 46.85 6.45
C LYS A 188 22.80 45.57 6.73
N LYS A 189 22.91 44.53 5.86
CA LYS A 189 22.27 43.26 6.08
C LYS A 189 22.92 42.47 7.23
N LEU A 190 24.24 42.56 7.37
CA LEU A 190 24.95 41.97 8.49
C LEU A 190 24.55 42.64 9.81
N GLU A 191 24.56 43.99 9.87
CA GLU A 191 24.14 44.75 11.01
C GLU A 191 22.70 44.44 11.43
N ALA A 192 21.77 44.36 10.47
CA ALA A 192 20.36 43.99 10.73
C ALA A 192 20.25 42.61 11.37
N PHE A 193 20.96 41.60 10.87
CA PHE A 193 20.93 40.29 11.48
C PHE A 193 21.49 40.27 12.90
N GLU A 194 22.64 40.93 13.13
CA GLU A 194 23.26 40.98 14.45
C GLU A 194 22.37 41.67 15.47
N ASN A 195 21.69 42.77 15.08
CA ASN A 195 20.72 43.47 15.94
C ASN A 195 19.53 42.55 16.31
N LEU A 196 18.98 41.82 15.34
CA LEU A 196 17.94 40.83 15.60
C LEU A 196 18.41 39.71 16.52
N TRP A 197 19.64 39.22 16.31
CA TRP A 197 20.21 38.13 17.10
C TRP A 197 20.52 38.53 18.54
N THR A 198 21.04 39.74 18.75
CA THR A 198 21.39 40.25 20.06
C THR A 198 20.23 40.91 20.80
N GLY A 199 19.10 41.14 20.13
CA GLY A 199 17.95 41.85 20.71
C GLY A 199 18.12 43.37 20.83
N ASN A 200 18.99 43.95 20.00
CA ASN A 200 19.27 45.40 19.99
C ASN A 200 18.47 46.16 18.92
N ASP A 201 17.42 45.55 18.36
CA ASP A 201 16.57 46.21 17.37
C ASP A 201 15.33 46.82 18.05
N ASP A 202 15.12 48.12 17.82
CA ASP A 202 14.02 48.85 18.44
C ASP A 202 12.66 48.31 18.01
N GLY A 203 11.76 48.04 18.96
CA GLY A 203 10.42 47.50 18.71
C GLY A 203 10.38 46.00 18.53
N ILE A 204 11.48 45.29 18.76
CA ILE A 204 11.57 43.81 18.66
C ILE A 204 12.07 43.24 19.99
N ILE A 205 11.44 42.16 20.40
CA ILE A 205 11.87 41.39 21.56
C ILE A 205 12.38 40.02 21.06
N THR A 206 13.67 39.78 21.30
CA THR A 206 14.30 38.50 20.98
C THR A 206 14.36 37.61 22.23
N ILE A 207 13.95 36.40 22.14
CA ILE A 207 13.87 35.43 23.24
C ILE A 207 14.70 34.19 22.88
N ASP A 208 15.61 33.80 23.77
CA ASP A 208 16.20 32.46 23.75
C ASP A 208 15.19 31.44 24.23
N PHE A 209 15.10 30.32 23.55
CA PHE A 209 14.06 29.34 23.87
C PHE A 209 14.62 27.93 24.13
N PRO A 210 15.39 27.76 25.23
CA PRO A 210 16.01 26.47 25.55
C PRO A 210 14.97 25.35 25.78
N GLU A 211 13.81 25.67 26.39
CA GLU A 211 12.74 24.71 26.63
C GLU A 211 12.14 24.14 25.34
N LEU A 212 11.99 24.95 24.30
CA LEU A 212 11.54 24.47 22.98
C LEU A 212 12.57 23.51 22.37
N SER A 213 13.85 23.84 22.50
CA SER A 213 14.94 22.97 22.03
C SER A 213 14.92 21.62 22.72
N GLU A 214 14.73 21.59 24.04
CA GLU A 214 14.61 20.35 24.81
C GLU A 214 13.39 19.49 24.37
N GLU A 215 12.25 20.11 24.11
CA GLU A 215 11.07 19.39 23.64
C GLU A 215 11.22 18.83 22.23
N ILE A 216 11.84 19.57 21.33
CA ILE A 216 12.16 19.07 19.98
C ILE A 216 13.08 17.85 20.08
N ILE A 217 14.12 17.94 20.90
CA ILE A 217 15.03 16.82 21.15
C ILE A 217 14.25 15.62 21.71
N LYS A 218 13.46 15.84 22.76
CA LYS A 218 12.69 14.77 23.40
C LYS A 218 11.66 14.12 22.47
N LYS A 219 11.02 14.88 21.59
CA LYS A 219 9.96 14.41 20.69
C LYS A 219 10.51 13.69 19.47
N TYR A 220 11.61 14.14 18.90
CA TYR A 220 12.06 13.72 17.57
C TYR A 220 13.40 12.97 17.54
N LYS A 221 14.27 13.15 18.54
CA LYS A 221 15.57 12.44 18.60
C LYS A 221 15.34 10.96 18.89
N ARG A 222 15.73 10.12 17.94
CA ARG A 222 15.51 8.65 17.99
C ARG A 222 16.81 7.86 18.02
N ARG A 223 17.87 8.39 17.42
CA ARG A 223 19.18 7.74 17.29
C ARG A 223 20.15 8.31 18.31
N GLU A 224 21.16 7.52 18.71
CA GLU A 224 22.23 8.02 19.56
C GLU A 224 23.17 8.98 18.83
N GLN A 225 23.39 8.74 17.53
CA GLN A 225 24.25 9.58 16.69
C GLN A 225 23.48 10.15 15.50
N ALA A 226 23.80 11.38 15.09
CA ALA A 226 23.21 12.01 13.93
C ALA A 226 23.62 11.30 12.64
N ASP A 227 22.67 10.98 11.79
CA ASP A 227 22.95 10.44 10.46
C ASP A 227 22.99 11.56 9.42
N PHE A 228 24.18 12.08 9.19
CA PHE A 228 24.42 13.11 8.17
C PHE A 228 24.44 12.57 6.73
N THR A 229 24.15 11.30 6.51
CA THR A 229 24.17 10.67 5.17
C THR A 229 22.77 10.56 4.57
N ILE A 230 21.73 10.88 5.34
CA ILE A 230 20.32 10.68 4.98
C ILE A 230 19.99 11.26 3.60
N ASP A 231 20.47 12.48 3.32
CA ASP A 231 20.16 13.17 2.08
C ASP A 231 21.19 13.00 0.96
N GLN A 232 22.37 12.46 1.24
CA GLN A 232 23.35 12.15 0.20
C GLN A 232 22.85 11.06 -0.75
N ARG A 233 21.92 10.21 -0.29
CA ARG A 233 21.30 9.15 -1.09
C ARG A 233 20.29 9.68 -2.12
N GLU A 234 19.73 10.87 -1.93
CA GLU A 234 18.68 11.43 -2.79
C GLU A 234 19.17 12.39 -3.88
N TYR A 235 20.28 13.10 -3.62
CA TYR A 235 20.74 14.19 -4.51
C TYR A 235 21.79 13.80 -5.54
N THR A 236 22.27 12.57 -5.53
CA THR A 236 23.13 12.07 -6.61
C THR A 236 22.42 12.01 -7.96
N SER A 237 21.12 12.34 -8.00
CA SER A 237 20.32 12.33 -9.24
C SER A 237 20.24 13.68 -9.99
N CYS A 238 20.75 14.81 -9.44
CA CYS A 238 20.52 16.13 -10.05
C CYS A 238 21.76 17.00 -10.34
N SER A 239 23.00 16.56 -10.11
CA SER A 239 24.18 17.36 -10.44
C SER A 239 24.93 16.83 -11.67
N ILE A 240 24.95 17.63 -12.72
CA ILE A 240 25.72 17.42 -13.96
C ILE A 240 27.20 17.67 -13.63
N GLY A 241 27.97 16.61 -13.56
CA GLY A 241 29.41 16.63 -13.41
C GLY A 241 29.94 15.21 -13.33
N GLU A 242 30.73 14.78 -14.32
CA GLU A 242 31.27 13.44 -14.54
C GLU A 242 31.87 12.77 -13.29
N LYS A 243 31.04 12.02 -12.55
CA LYS A 243 31.41 10.84 -11.77
C LYS A 243 30.29 9.84 -11.96
N LYS A 244 30.61 8.56 -12.19
CA LYS A 244 29.65 7.48 -12.44
C LYS A 244 28.40 7.65 -11.58
N LYS A 245 27.31 8.08 -12.19
CA LYS A 245 25.98 8.16 -11.59
C LYS A 245 25.63 6.74 -11.12
N GLU A 246 25.51 6.52 -9.81
CA GLU A 246 24.77 5.38 -9.33
C GLU A 246 23.31 5.59 -9.74
N ILE A 247 22.95 4.94 -10.83
CA ILE A 247 21.60 4.96 -11.36
C ILE A 247 20.71 4.29 -10.31
N PHE A 248 19.70 5.00 -9.81
CA PHE A 248 18.67 4.41 -8.96
C PHE A 248 17.94 3.34 -9.78
N ARG A 249 18.30 2.09 -9.59
CA ARG A 249 17.72 0.93 -10.26
C ARG A 249 17.13 0.00 -9.24
N ALA A 250 16.04 -0.63 -9.61
CA ALA A 250 15.54 -1.77 -8.88
C ALA A 250 16.65 -2.82 -8.78
N ARG A 251 16.91 -3.33 -7.58
CA ARG A 251 17.93 -4.36 -7.33
C ARG A 251 17.32 -5.47 -6.49
N ILE A 252 17.65 -6.71 -6.85
CA ILE A 252 17.31 -7.85 -6.00
C ILE A 252 18.19 -7.77 -4.75
N PRO A 253 17.61 -7.71 -3.54
CA PRO A 253 18.37 -7.69 -2.30
C PRO A 253 19.28 -8.93 -2.20
N ASN A 254 20.48 -8.79 -1.65
CA ASN A 254 21.43 -9.91 -1.51
C ASN A 254 20.88 -11.07 -0.65
N GLU A 255 19.93 -10.77 0.20
CA GLU A 255 19.23 -11.73 1.07
C GLU A 255 18.20 -12.59 0.32
N TYR A 256 17.75 -12.14 -0.86
CA TYR A 256 16.74 -12.82 -1.66
C TYR A 256 17.39 -13.60 -2.81
N LYS A 257 17.31 -14.94 -2.73
CA LYS A 257 17.66 -15.81 -3.85
C LYS A 257 16.39 -16.20 -4.59
N LEU A 258 16.26 -15.76 -5.86
CA LEU A 258 15.18 -16.24 -6.72
C LEU A 258 15.32 -17.75 -6.93
N ARG A 259 14.17 -18.44 -6.83
CA ARG A 259 14.08 -19.89 -7.10
C ARG A 259 14.15 -20.15 -8.60
N GLU A 260 14.45 -21.38 -9.00
CA GLU A 260 14.65 -21.71 -10.43
C GLU A 260 13.42 -21.38 -11.27
N TYR A 261 12.22 -21.78 -10.85
CA TYR A 261 10.98 -21.43 -11.57
C TYR A 261 10.73 -19.93 -11.69
N GLN A 262 11.19 -19.13 -10.72
CA GLN A 262 11.07 -17.67 -10.75
C GLN A 262 12.06 -17.08 -11.78
N LYS A 263 13.26 -17.61 -11.86
CA LYS A 263 14.26 -17.22 -12.87
C LYS A 263 13.77 -17.58 -14.27
N GLU A 264 13.28 -18.81 -14.45
CA GLU A 264 12.69 -19.28 -15.71
C GLU A 264 11.53 -18.38 -16.17
N ALA A 265 10.64 -17.98 -15.25
CA ALA A 265 9.54 -17.08 -15.56
C ALA A 265 10.03 -15.72 -16.07
N ILE A 266 11.08 -15.16 -15.43
CA ILE A 266 11.68 -13.86 -15.80
C ILE A 266 12.40 -13.96 -17.13
N GLU A 267 13.14 -15.05 -17.38
CA GLU A 267 13.85 -15.29 -18.64
C GLU A 267 12.88 -15.39 -19.81
N LYS A 268 11.85 -16.23 -19.72
CA LYS A 268 10.81 -16.37 -20.75
C LYS A 268 10.06 -15.06 -21.02
N TRP A 269 9.76 -14.30 -19.96
CA TRP A 269 9.13 -12.99 -20.11
C TRP A 269 10.05 -12.00 -20.84
N THR A 270 11.34 -12.04 -20.56
CA THR A 270 12.36 -11.23 -21.24
C THR A 270 12.48 -11.61 -22.71
N GLU A 271 12.55 -12.91 -23.02
CA GLU A 271 12.59 -13.45 -24.38
C GLU A 271 11.34 -13.09 -25.20
N ASN A 272 10.18 -13.01 -24.55
CA ASN A 272 8.92 -12.57 -25.15
C ASN A 272 8.81 -11.03 -25.31
N GLY A 273 9.92 -10.30 -25.25
CA GLY A 273 9.94 -8.84 -25.41
C GLY A 273 9.30 -8.09 -24.25
N TYR A 274 9.43 -8.64 -23.04
CA TYR A 274 8.85 -8.07 -21.80
C TYR A 274 7.31 -8.03 -21.82
N ARG A 275 6.68 -9.01 -22.45
CA ARG A 275 5.22 -9.21 -22.44
C ARG A 275 4.89 -10.63 -22.01
N GLY A 276 4.01 -10.79 -21.05
CA GLY A 276 3.62 -12.13 -20.61
C GLY A 276 2.82 -12.16 -19.31
N ILE A 277 2.45 -13.38 -18.97
CA ILE A 277 1.59 -13.70 -17.84
C ILE A 277 2.36 -14.63 -16.90
N PHE A 278 2.46 -14.30 -15.63
CA PHE A 278 2.89 -15.19 -14.56
C PHE A 278 1.64 -15.80 -13.91
N ASP A 279 1.24 -16.98 -14.41
CA ASP A 279 0.15 -17.77 -13.86
C ASP A 279 0.71 -18.68 -12.77
N MET A 280 0.67 -18.22 -11.54
CA MET A 280 1.33 -18.86 -10.41
C MET A 280 0.37 -19.01 -9.23
N ALA A 281 0.36 -20.17 -8.60
CA ALA A 281 -0.47 -20.42 -7.42
C ALA A 281 -0.25 -19.41 -6.29
N THR A 282 -1.29 -19.17 -5.49
CA THR A 282 -1.19 -18.26 -4.33
C THR A 282 -0.18 -18.80 -3.31
N GLY A 283 0.72 -17.93 -2.83
CA GLY A 283 1.74 -18.30 -1.85
C GLY A 283 3.07 -18.75 -2.45
N THR A 284 3.21 -18.81 -3.77
CA THR A 284 4.46 -19.21 -4.46
C THR A 284 5.40 -18.03 -4.75
N GLY A 285 5.09 -16.81 -4.28
CA GLY A 285 5.98 -15.67 -4.41
C GLY A 285 5.79 -14.85 -5.70
N LYS A 286 4.57 -14.75 -6.25
CA LYS A 286 4.24 -13.91 -7.42
C LYS A 286 4.83 -12.50 -7.33
N THR A 287 4.63 -11.81 -6.21
CA THR A 287 5.13 -10.45 -5.96
C THR A 287 6.64 -10.36 -6.08
N LEU A 288 7.36 -11.30 -5.44
CA LEU A 288 8.83 -11.34 -5.49
C LEU A 288 9.33 -11.65 -6.91
N THR A 289 8.65 -12.53 -7.65
CA THR A 289 8.99 -12.83 -9.05
C THR A 289 8.81 -11.59 -9.92
N ALA A 290 7.71 -10.84 -9.74
CA ALA A 290 7.46 -9.61 -10.47
C ALA A 290 8.48 -8.51 -10.13
N LEU A 291 8.86 -8.36 -8.85
CA LEU A 291 9.91 -7.43 -8.44
C LEU A 291 11.28 -7.82 -9.01
N GLY A 292 11.57 -9.13 -9.11
CA GLY A 292 12.73 -9.65 -9.83
C GLY A 292 12.69 -9.30 -11.32
N ALA A 293 11.53 -9.40 -11.97
CA ALA A 293 11.34 -8.99 -13.36
C ALA A 293 11.55 -7.48 -13.55
N ILE A 294 11.03 -6.65 -12.62
CA ILE A 294 11.26 -5.19 -12.62
C ILE A 294 12.76 -4.88 -12.45
N ALA A 295 13.46 -5.57 -11.56
CA ALA A 295 14.90 -5.40 -11.40
C ALA A 295 15.63 -5.75 -12.71
N LYS A 296 15.30 -6.88 -13.32
CA LYS A 296 15.91 -7.34 -14.57
C LYS A 296 15.72 -6.37 -15.72
N ILE A 297 14.51 -5.89 -15.95
CA ILE A 297 14.25 -4.92 -17.02
C ILE A 297 14.95 -3.60 -16.74
N SER A 298 15.01 -3.14 -15.47
CA SER A 298 15.67 -1.89 -15.11
C SER A 298 17.18 -1.91 -15.36
N GLU A 299 17.83 -3.07 -15.36
CA GLU A 299 19.23 -3.22 -15.73
C GLU A 299 19.49 -2.98 -17.22
N ASN A 300 18.53 -3.36 -18.07
CA ASN A 300 18.67 -3.33 -19.53
C ASN A 300 18.30 -1.97 -20.14
N PHE A 301 17.51 -1.13 -19.44
CA PHE A 301 17.04 0.14 -19.98
C PHE A 301 17.87 1.33 -19.45
N LYS A 302 18.68 1.91 -20.35
CA LYS A 302 19.51 3.10 -20.09
C LYS A 302 18.75 4.41 -20.32
N ASP A 303 17.67 4.39 -21.12
CA ASP A 303 16.95 5.58 -21.60
C ASP A 303 15.77 6.01 -20.72
N GLY A 304 15.69 5.45 -19.51
CA GLY A 304 14.61 5.72 -18.57
C GLY A 304 13.45 4.74 -18.68
N LEU A 305 12.84 4.40 -17.53
CA LEU A 305 11.73 3.46 -17.43
C LEU A 305 10.71 3.94 -16.39
N GLY A 306 9.44 4.02 -16.77
CA GLY A 306 8.34 4.19 -15.83
C GLY A 306 7.71 2.83 -15.52
N VAL A 307 7.63 2.46 -14.24
CA VAL A 307 6.96 1.25 -13.79
C VAL A 307 5.63 1.63 -13.15
N ILE A 308 4.55 1.00 -13.59
CA ILE A 308 3.20 1.20 -13.07
C ILE A 308 2.71 -0.14 -12.54
N ILE A 309 2.46 -0.22 -11.24
CA ILE A 309 1.95 -1.41 -10.58
C ILE A 309 0.50 -1.16 -10.21
N VAL A 310 -0.39 -2.06 -10.63
CA VAL A 310 -1.83 -1.94 -10.41
C VAL A 310 -2.30 -3.12 -9.57
N CYS A 311 -2.96 -2.81 -8.45
CA CYS A 311 -3.52 -3.79 -7.53
C CYS A 311 -5.04 -3.59 -7.41
N PRO A 312 -5.83 -4.64 -7.16
CA PRO A 312 -7.28 -4.48 -7.02
C PRO A 312 -7.68 -3.63 -5.79
N PHE A 313 -6.97 -3.75 -4.66
CA PHE A 313 -7.36 -3.15 -3.38
C PHE A 313 -6.23 -2.38 -2.69
N GLN A 314 -6.61 -1.42 -1.83
CA GLN A 314 -5.67 -0.56 -1.09
C GLN A 314 -4.71 -1.36 -0.19
N HIS A 315 -5.20 -2.36 0.52
CA HIS A 315 -4.35 -3.19 1.40
C HIS A 315 -3.30 -4.02 0.63
N LEU A 316 -3.60 -4.41 -0.62
CA LEU A 316 -2.61 -5.04 -1.50
C LEU A 316 -1.54 -4.04 -1.94
N VAL A 317 -1.94 -2.79 -2.22
CA VAL A 317 -0.98 -1.72 -2.50
C VAL A 317 0.01 -1.57 -1.34
N GLU A 318 -0.47 -1.51 -0.09
CA GLU A 318 0.40 -1.38 1.08
C GLU A 318 1.33 -2.59 1.26
N GLN A 319 0.83 -3.81 1.05
CA GLN A 319 1.66 -5.01 1.09
C GLN A 319 2.76 -4.99 0.01
N TRP A 320 2.43 -4.59 -1.20
CA TRP A 320 3.41 -4.42 -2.26
C TRP A 320 4.47 -3.37 -1.92
N VAL A 321 4.07 -2.26 -1.29
CA VAL A 321 4.98 -1.18 -0.87
C VAL A 321 6.05 -1.69 0.10
N GLU A 322 5.69 -2.58 1.04
CA GLU A 322 6.66 -3.20 1.94
C GLU A 322 7.72 -4.01 1.19
N ASP A 323 7.32 -4.77 0.17
CA ASP A 323 8.25 -5.57 -0.62
C ASP A 323 9.03 -4.72 -1.64
N ILE A 324 8.40 -3.73 -2.28
CA ILE A 324 9.03 -2.79 -3.21
C ILE A 324 10.22 -2.07 -2.56
N LYS A 325 10.06 -1.62 -1.30
CA LYS A 325 11.13 -0.92 -0.56
C LYS A 325 12.38 -1.79 -0.38
N LYS A 326 12.22 -3.11 -0.22
CA LYS A 326 13.35 -4.05 -0.10
C LYS A 326 14.17 -4.13 -1.40
N PHE A 327 13.54 -3.90 -2.55
CA PHE A 327 14.19 -3.92 -3.87
C PHE A 327 14.84 -2.57 -4.27
N ASN A 328 15.08 -1.69 -3.31
CA ASN A 328 15.65 -0.35 -3.51
C ASN A 328 14.79 0.54 -4.42
N ILE A 329 13.48 0.38 -4.37
CA ILE A 329 12.52 1.17 -5.13
C ILE A 329 11.72 2.05 -4.16
N LYS A 330 11.63 3.36 -4.46
CA LYS A 330 10.77 4.30 -3.74
C LYS A 330 9.48 4.53 -4.55
N PRO A 331 8.35 3.91 -4.20
CA PRO A 331 7.13 4.04 -4.98
C PRO A 331 6.39 5.36 -4.70
N ILE A 332 5.72 5.85 -5.74
CA ILE A 332 4.66 6.85 -5.61
C ILE A 332 3.36 6.07 -5.37
N ILE A 333 2.67 6.33 -4.26
CA ILE A 333 1.54 5.53 -3.81
C ILE A 333 0.23 6.28 -4.09
N GLY A 334 -0.56 5.78 -5.08
CA GLY A 334 -1.74 6.46 -5.59
C GLY A 334 -3.07 5.77 -5.31
N TYR A 335 -3.80 6.20 -4.27
CA TYR A 335 -5.19 5.85 -4.01
C TYR A 335 -5.85 6.94 -3.13
N SER A 336 -7.19 6.90 -2.97
CA SER A 336 -7.97 7.98 -2.34
C SER A 336 -7.54 8.33 -0.90
N GLN A 337 -7.19 7.31 -0.11
CA GLN A 337 -6.76 7.45 1.30
C GLN A 337 -5.24 7.28 1.49
N SER A 338 -4.46 7.47 0.42
CA SER A 338 -3.01 7.35 0.49
C SER A 338 -2.40 8.29 1.52
N HIS A 339 -1.43 7.77 2.28
CA HIS A 339 -0.62 8.59 3.18
C HIS A 339 0.19 9.65 2.43
N GLN A 340 0.52 9.43 1.16
CA GLN A 340 1.17 10.41 0.29
C GLN A 340 0.13 11.38 -0.30
N LYS A 341 -0.36 12.34 0.45
CA LYS A 341 -1.42 13.27 0.00
C LYS A 341 -1.12 13.98 -1.34
N ASN A 342 0.17 14.23 -1.65
CA ASN A 342 0.62 14.92 -2.87
C ASN A 342 1.05 13.94 -3.99
N TRP A 343 0.62 12.69 -3.96
CA TRP A 343 1.06 11.67 -4.92
C TRP A 343 0.79 12.05 -6.40
N LYS A 344 -0.29 12.77 -6.69
CA LYS A 344 -0.61 13.21 -8.05
C LYS A 344 0.45 14.16 -8.61
N ASP A 345 0.89 15.12 -7.82
CA ASP A 345 1.91 16.09 -8.24
C ASP A 345 3.28 15.41 -8.35
N ARG A 346 3.58 14.47 -7.43
CA ARG A 346 4.78 13.62 -7.54
C ARG A 346 4.77 12.79 -8.82
N LEU A 347 3.64 12.19 -9.19
CA LEU A 347 3.51 11.43 -10.44
C LEU A 347 3.69 12.33 -11.67
N LYS A 348 3.08 13.52 -11.68
CA LYS A 348 3.28 14.50 -12.76
C LYS A 348 4.75 14.88 -12.91
N LEU A 349 5.42 15.16 -11.80
CA LEU A 349 6.86 15.48 -11.78
C LEU A 349 7.70 14.31 -12.28
N ALA A 350 7.44 13.09 -11.82
CA ALA A 350 8.15 11.88 -12.25
C ALA A 350 8.02 11.63 -13.76
N ILE A 351 6.83 11.82 -14.32
CA ILE A 351 6.59 11.72 -15.77
C ILE A 351 7.32 12.84 -16.53
N GLN A 352 7.37 14.05 -15.99
CA GLN A 352 8.12 15.17 -16.59
C GLN A 352 9.62 14.89 -16.58
N THR A 353 10.16 14.42 -15.44
CA THR A 353 11.56 14.03 -15.31
C THR A 353 11.94 12.93 -16.29
N LEU A 354 11.08 11.92 -16.45
CA LEU A 354 11.28 10.85 -17.42
C LEU A 354 11.37 11.38 -18.86
N LYS A 355 10.67 12.49 -19.19
CA LYS A 355 10.72 13.12 -20.52
C LYS A 355 11.98 13.95 -20.78
N CYS A 356 12.43 14.67 -19.75
CA CYS A 356 13.51 15.66 -19.88
C CYS A 356 14.89 15.04 -19.74
N ASP A 357 15.03 13.99 -18.93
CA ASP A 357 16.30 13.35 -18.65
C ASP A 357 16.42 12.01 -19.38
N ALA A 358 17.07 12.06 -20.54
CA ALA A 358 17.19 10.90 -21.43
C ALA A 358 18.05 9.77 -20.86
N ILE A 359 18.89 10.01 -19.85
CA ILE A 359 19.83 9.03 -19.33
C ILE A 359 19.47 8.71 -17.88
N SER A 360 18.87 7.52 -17.65
CA SER A 360 18.71 6.87 -16.34
C SER A 360 17.59 7.33 -15.40
N SER A 361 16.54 7.98 -15.88
CA SER A 361 15.38 8.26 -15.01
C SER A 361 14.53 7.01 -14.80
N PHE A 362 14.24 6.68 -13.53
CA PHE A 362 13.38 5.57 -13.14
C PHE A 362 12.33 6.08 -12.16
N PHE A 363 11.07 5.69 -12.35
CA PHE A 363 10.04 5.87 -11.33
C PHE A 363 9.18 4.61 -11.21
N CYS A 364 8.63 4.40 -10.01
CA CYS A 364 7.63 3.38 -9.76
C CYS A 364 6.36 4.04 -9.18
N PHE A 365 5.24 3.84 -9.85
CA PHE A 365 3.92 4.26 -9.38
C PHE A 365 3.08 3.03 -9.09
N ILE A 366 2.57 2.92 -7.86
CA ILE A 366 1.68 1.85 -7.47
C ILE A 366 0.31 2.41 -7.09
N CYS A 367 -0.75 1.80 -7.60
CA CYS A 367 -2.11 2.30 -7.39
C CYS A 367 -3.16 1.19 -7.41
N THR A 368 -4.40 1.55 -7.03
CA THR A 368 -5.56 0.66 -7.18
C THR A 368 -6.13 0.69 -8.59
N ASN A 369 -6.92 -0.34 -8.95
CA ASN A 369 -7.66 -0.40 -10.23
C ASN A 369 -8.47 0.88 -10.46
N ALA A 370 -9.19 1.37 -9.45
CA ALA A 370 -9.99 2.60 -9.52
C ALA A 370 -9.15 3.84 -9.83
N THR A 371 -7.99 3.97 -9.19
CA THR A 371 -7.07 5.08 -9.49
C THR A 371 -6.51 4.96 -10.90
N PHE A 372 -6.06 3.76 -11.30
CA PHE A 372 -5.51 3.49 -12.61
C PHE A 372 -6.51 3.82 -13.73
N SER A 373 -7.78 3.40 -13.59
CA SER A 373 -8.83 3.63 -14.59
C SER A 373 -9.34 5.07 -14.64
N SER A 374 -8.94 5.94 -13.72
CA SER A 374 -9.39 7.33 -13.72
C SER A 374 -8.92 8.10 -14.96
N LYS A 375 -9.82 8.90 -15.54
CA LYS A 375 -9.53 9.71 -16.75
C LYS A 375 -8.34 10.65 -16.58
N GLU A 376 -8.12 11.17 -15.37
CA GLU A 376 -7.00 12.05 -15.04
C GLU A 376 -5.66 11.31 -15.18
N ILE A 377 -5.55 10.13 -14.59
CA ILE A 377 -4.32 9.33 -14.61
C ILE A 377 -4.02 8.79 -16.00
N GLN A 378 -5.04 8.31 -16.72
CA GLN A 378 -4.86 7.86 -18.10
C GLN A 378 -4.38 8.99 -19.03
N LYS A 379 -4.85 10.22 -18.83
CA LYS A 379 -4.35 11.39 -19.60
C LYS A 379 -2.88 11.71 -19.33
N LEU A 380 -2.39 11.50 -18.09
CA LEU A 380 -0.98 11.71 -17.75
C LEU A 380 -0.08 10.72 -18.49
N PHE A 381 -0.47 9.45 -18.54
CA PHE A 381 0.30 8.42 -19.22
C PHE A 381 0.24 8.57 -20.76
N LYS A 382 -0.92 8.90 -21.34
CA LYS A 382 -1.05 9.15 -22.79
C LYS A 382 -0.12 10.25 -23.32
N ARG A 383 0.26 11.19 -22.49
CA ARG A 383 1.21 12.26 -22.83
C ARG A 383 2.68 11.84 -22.74
N ASN A 384 2.95 10.65 -22.25
CA ASN A 384 4.31 10.13 -22.11
C ASN A 384 4.73 9.36 -23.37
N LYS A 385 5.94 9.65 -23.89
CA LYS A 385 6.52 8.94 -25.05
C LYS A 385 7.64 7.97 -24.66
N LYS A 386 8.03 7.95 -23.38
CA LYS A 386 9.07 7.06 -22.88
C LYS A 386 8.48 5.68 -22.52
N PRO A 387 9.31 4.63 -22.48
CA PRO A 387 8.87 3.28 -22.16
C PRO A 387 8.16 3.19 -20.80
N LEU A 388 7.00 2.53 -20.79
CA LEU A 388 6.24 2.21 -19.59
C LEU A 388 6.09 0.70 -19.45
N LEU A 389 6.38 0.18 -18.28
CA LEU A 389 6.06 -1.17 -17.85
C LEU A 389 4.78 -1.14 -17.01
N LEU A 390 3.76 -1.86 -17.44
CA LEU A 390 2.54 -2.09 -16.68
C LEU A 390 2.61 -3.47 -16.02
N VAL A 391 2.60 -3.52 -14.71
CA VAL A 391 2.52 -4.73 -13.88
C VAL A 391 1.15 -4.75 -13.21
N VAL A 392 0.40 -5.83 -13.38
CA VAL A 392 -0.96 -5.94 -12.87
C VAL A 392 -1.09 -7.15 -11.97
N ASP A 393 -1.37 -6.91 -10.70
CA ASP A 393 -1.68 -7.98 -9.75
C ASP A 393 -3.17 -8.34 -9.85
N GLU A 394 -3.47 -9.62 -9.73
CA GLU A 394 -4.80 -10.21 -9.97
C GLU A 394 -5.41 -9.69 -11.30
N ALA A 395 -4.62 -9.83 -12.37
CA ALA A 395 -4.87 -9.22 -13.69
C ALA A 395 -6.23 -9.57 -14.31
N HIS A 396 -6.84 -10.65 -13.90
CA HIS A 396 -8.18 -11.03 -14.36
C HIS A 396 -9.24 -9.95 -14.07
N ASN A 397 -9.01 -9.06 -13.08
CA ASN A 397 -9.92 -7.98 -12.76
C ASN A 397 -9.97 -6.91 -13.86
N LEU A 398 -8.89 -6.72 -14.63
CA LEU A 398 -8.86 -5.74 -15.71
C LEU A 398 -9.66 -6.14 -16.97
N GLY A 399 -10.10 -7.40 -17.07
CA GLY A 399 -11.01 -7.85 -18.13
C GLY A 399 -12.45 -7.33 -17.99
N ALA A 400 -12.82 -6.65 -16.91
CA ALA A 400 -14.16 -6.09 -16.71
C ALA A 400 -14.44 -4.95 -17.71
N LYS A 401 -15.71 -4.84 -18.20
CA LYS A 401 -16.12 -3.92 -19.28
C LYS A 401 -15.72 -2.46 -19.05
N ASN A 402 -15.84 -1.98 -17.82
CA ASN A 402 -15.52 -0.59 -17.43
C ASN A 402 -14.02 -0.27 -17.36
N ILE A 403 -13.15 -1.29 -17.31
CA ILE A 403 -11.70 -1.12 -17.17
C ILE A 403 -10.93 -1.46 -18.46
N ARG A 404 -11.49 -2.30 -19.34
CA ARG A 404 -10.87 -2.74 -20.61
C ARG A 404 -10.30 -1.60 -21.45
N GLU A 405 -10.97 -0.45 -21.49
CA GLU A 405 -10.55 0.73 -22.25
C GLU A 405 -9.20 1.32 -21.79
N THR A 406 -8.71 0.95 -20.63
CA THR A 406 -7.41 1.39 -20.11
C THR A 406 -6.25 0.56 -20.66
N LEU A 407 -6.53 -0.61 -21.24
CA LEU A 407 -5.55 -1.50 -21.85
C LEU A 407 -5.15 -0.97 -23.23
N THR A 408 -4.18 -0.08 -23.27
CA THR A 408 -3.77 0.63 -24.48
C THR A 408 -2.31 0.35 -24.84
N GLU A 409 -1.94 0.52 -26.11
CA GLU A 409 -0.60 0.26 -26.65
C GLU A 409 0.50 1.18 -26.09
N GLN A 410 0.16 2.20 -25.32
CA GLN A 410 1.14 3.05 -24.63
C GLN A 410 2.01 2.29 -23.61
N TYR A 411 1.48 1.19 -23.07
CA TYR A 411 2.23 0.30 -22.19
C TYR A 411 2.98 -0.73 -23.05
N ILE A 412 4.23 -0.40 -23.42
CA ILE A 412 5.05 -1.23 -24.32
C ILE A 412 5.40 -2.55 -23.63
N TYR A 413 5.75 -2.51 -22.34
CA TYR A 413 6.08 -3.68 -21.52
C TYR A 413 4.92 -4.00 -20.59
N ARG A 414 4.62 -5.30 -20.48
CA ARG A 414 3.38 -5.75 -19.80
C ARG A 414 3.65 -7.02 -19.03
N LEU A 415 3.24 -7.05 -17.78
CA LEU A 415 3.32 -8.21 -16.92
C LEU A 415 2.01 -8.40 -16.15
N ALA A 416 1.33 -9.50 -16.40
CA ALA A 416 0.16 -9.91 -15.65
C ALA A 416 0.53 -10.94 -14.58
N LEU A 417 -0.02 -10.79 -13.39
CA LEU A 417 0.11 -11.76 -12.30
C LEU A 417 -1.28 -12.29 -11.96
N SER A 418 -1.42 -13.59 -11.87
CA SER A 418 -2.65 -14.24 -11.41
C SER A 418 -2.37 -15.63 -10.88
N ALA A 419 -3.24 -16.14 -10.01
CA ALA A 419 -3.29 -17.56 -9.66
C ALA A 419 -4.32 -18.32 -10.49
N THR A 420 -5.20 -17.58 -11.16
CA THR A 420 -6.28 -18.08 -12.03
C THR A 420 -6.53 -16.98 -13.06
N PHE A 421 -5.83 -17.05 -14.18
CA PHE A 421 -5.84 -15.96 -15.16
C PHE A 421 -7.15 -15.90 -15.94
N ASP A 422 -7.70 -17.07 -16.32
CA ASP A 422 -8.93 -17.15 -17.09
C ASP A 422 -10.13 -16.68 -16.27
N ARG A 423 -10.97 -15.84 -16.85
CA ARG A 423 -12.15 -15.28 -16.20
C ARG A 423 -13.29 -16.28 -16.22
N HIS A 424 -13.88 -16.52 -15.07
CA HIS A 424 -15.04 -17.41 -14.97
C HIS A 424 -16.23 -16.78 -15.71
N MET A 425 -16.80 -17.51 -16.67
CA MET A 425 -17.97 -17.12 -17.50
C MET A 425 -17.79 -15.81 -18.32
N ASP A 426 -16.55 -15.38 -18.57
CA ASP A 426 -16.23 -14.19 -19.38
C ASP A 426 -15.10 -14.50 -20.38
N GLU A 427 -15.40 -15.24 -21.43
CA GLU A 427 -14.45 -15.62 -22.48
C GLU A 427 -13.94 -14.40 -23.24
N GLU A 428 -14.82 -13.41 -23.52
CA GLU A 428 -14.43 -12.16 -24.19
C GLU A 428 -13.41 -11.39 -23.37
N GLY A 429 -13.66 -11.23 -22.06
CA GLY A 429 -12.72 -10.58 -21.16
C GLY A 429 -11.39 -11.33 -21.04
N THR A 430 -11.43 -12.66 -21.07
CA THR A 430 -10.24 -13.52 -21.08
C THR A 430 -9.44 -13.33 -22.37
N SER A 431 -10.09 -13.37 -23.54
CA SER A 431 -9.41 -13.15 -24.83
C SER A 431 -8.72 -11.79 -24.89
N ILE A 432 -9.37 -10.71 -24.47
CA ILE A 432 -8.80 -9.36 -24.43
C ILE A 432 -7.54 -9.31 -23.55
N LEU A 433 -7.53 -10.01 -22.43
CA LEU A 433 -6.36 -10.06 -21.56
C LEU A 433 -5.20 -10.82 -22.21
N TYR A 434 -5.44 -11.94 -22.90
CA TYR A 434 -4.40 -12.65 -23.65
C TYR A 434 -3.87 -11.83 -24.81
N ASP A 435 -4.72 -11.14 -25.56
CA ASP A 435 -4.33 -10.26 -26.65
C ASP A 435 -3.43 -9.13 -26.15
N PHE A 436 -3.73 -8.59 -24.98
CA PHE A 436 -2.97 -7.49 -24.40
C PHE A 436 -1.66 -7.94 -23.74
N PHE A 437 -1.69 -8.93 -22.83
CA PHE A 437 -0.50 -9.36 -22.09
C PHE A 437 0.36 -10.39 -22.84
N GLY A 438 -0.21 -11.11 -23.78
CA GLY A 438 0.46 -12.17 -24.52
C GLY A 438 0.35 -13.54 -23.84
N LYS A 439 1.31 -14.42 -24.13
CA LYS A 439 1.31 -15.81 -23.64
C LYS A 439 1.74 -15.92 -22.18
N LYS A 440 1.38 -17.05 -21.54
CA LYS A 440 1.91 -17.42 -20.22
C LYS A 440 3.44 -17.63 -20.33
N ALA A 441 4.21 -16.84 -19.62
CA ALA A 441 5.65 -17.04 -19.47
C ALA A 441 5.92 -18.18 -18.48
N ILE A 442 5.04 -18.35 -17.49
CA ILE A 442 5.05 -19.50 -16.61
C ILE A 442 3.64 -19.90 -16.22
N GLU A 443 3.42 -21.21 -16.08
CA GLU A 443 2.29 -21.81 -15.41
C GLU A 443 2.80 -22.65 -14.25
N TYR A 444 2.62 -22.14 -13.03
CA TYR A 444 3.09 -22.78 -11.81
C TYR A 444 1.88 -23.16 -10.93
N SER A 445 1.35 -24.34 -11.22
CA SER A 445 0.12 -24.85 -10.60
C SER A 445 0.30 -25.14 -9.11
N LEU A 446 -0.83 -25.23 -8.40
CA LEU A 446 -0.85 -25.61 -6.98
C LEU A 446 -0.25 -27.01 -6.76
N GLY A 447 -0.53 -27.97 -7.67
CA GLY A 447 0.01 -29.33 -7.62
C GLY A 447 1.53 -29.33 -7.69
N LYS A 448 2.07 -28.65 -8.69
CA LYS A 448 3.53 -28.49 -8.85
C LYS A 448 4.18 -27.84 -7.63
N ALA A 449 3.53 -26.82 -7.06
CA ALA A 449 4.04 -26.13 -5.88
C ALA A 449 4.06 -27.02 -4.62
N ILE A 450 3.10 -27.93 -4.47
CA ILE A 450 3.10 -28.94 -3.39
C ILE A 450 4.18 -29.99 -3.62
N GLU A 451 4.29 -30.51 -4.84
CA GLU A 451 5.28 -31.52 -5.23
C GLU A 451 6.71 -31.01 -5.01
N GLU A 452 7.00 -29.79 -5.41
CA GLU A 452 8.30 -29.13 -5.20
C GLU A 452 8.50 -28.60 -3.77
N LYS A 453 7.59 -28.89 -2.84
CA LYS A 453 7.64 -28.45 -1.43
C LYS A 453 7.66 -26.92 -1.27
N MET A 454 7.10 -26.19 -2.22
CA MET A 454 6.93 -24.75 -2.15
C MET A 454 5.64 -24.36 -1.42
N LEU A 455 4.72 -25.29 -1.29
CA LEU A 455 3.54 -25.21 -0.45
C LEU A 455 3.41 -26.49 0.39
N THR A 456 2.72 -26.37 1.51
CA THR A 456 2.48 -27.48 2.44
C THR A 456 1.43 -28.45 1.86
N PRO A 457 1.66 -29.77 1.87
CA PRO A 457 0.61 -30.73 1.52
C PRO A 457 -0.56 -30.67 2.51
N TYR A 458 -1.72 -31.20 2.15
CA TYR A 458 -2.90 -31.09 3.01
C TYR A 458 -3.79 -32.33 3.00
N ASP A 459 -4.56 -32.47 4.07
CA ASP A 459 -5.67 -33.38 4.18
C ASP A 459 -6.99 -32.62 4.01
N TYR A 460 -7.95 -33.21 3.30
CA TYR A 460 -9.24 -32.62 3.03
C TYR A 460 -10.38 -33.45 3.65
N TYR A 461 -11.19 -32.78 4.45
CA TYR A 461 -12.29 -33.41 5.18
C TYR A 461 -13.62 -32.72 4.81
N PRO A 462 -14.39 -33.27 3.84
CA PRO A 462 -15.73 -32.79 3.54
C PRO A 462 -16.69 -33.20 4.68
N ILE A 463 -17.36 -32.24 5.30
CA ILE A 463 -18.30 -32.40 6.38
C ILE A 463 -19.72 -32.14 5.81
N VAL A 464 -20.50 -33.18 5.65
CA VAL A 464 -21.85 -33.04 5.13
C VAL A 464 -22.79 -32.44 6.15
N VAL A 465 -23.53 -31.45 5.72
CA VAL A 465 -24.54 -30.72 6.49
C VAL A 465 -25.82 -30.62 5.67
N TYR A 466 -26.94 -30.95 6.27
CA TYR A 466 -28.24 -30.87 5.60
C TYR A 466 -28.98 -29.59 5.99
N LEU A 467 -29.74 -29.02 5.05
CA LEU A 467 -30.66 -27.93 5.33
C LEU A 467 -31.74 -28.39 6.31
N THR A 468 -32.21 -27.48 7.16
CA THR A 468 -33.40 -27.70 7.95
C THR A 468 -34.63 -27.71 7.02
N GLU A 469 -35.76 -28.25 7.47
CA GLU A 469 -37.00 -28.29 6.68
C GLU A 469 -37.44 -26.87 6.26
N SER A 470 -37.32 -25.89 7.14
CA SER A 470 -37.62 -24.48 6.86
C SER A 470 -36.68 -23.88 5.79
N GLU A 471 -35.37 -24.11 5.92
CA GLU A 471 -34.36 -23.64 4.97
C GLU A 471 -34.56 -24.31 3.58
N LEU A 472 -34.88 -25.61 3.56
CA LEU A 472 -35.14 -26.35 2.33
C LEU A 472 -36.39 -25.84 1.60
N ASN A 473 -37.45 -25.53 2.36
CA ASN A 473 -38.68 -24.96 1.79
C ASN A 473 -38.40 -23.58 1.18
N GLU A 474 -37.69 -22.70 1.89
CA GLU A 474 -37.30 -21.39 1.39
C GLU A 474 -36.42 -21.52 0.14
N TYR A 475 -35.42 -22.41 0.16
CA TYR A 475 -34.55 -22.71 -0.98
C TYR A 475 -35.34 -23.12 -2.22
N ASN A 476 -36.31 -24.02 -2.04
CA ASN A 476 -37.17 -24.52 -3.13
C ASN A 476 -38.06 -23.40 -3.70
N GLU A 477 -38.65 -22.55 -2.84
CA GLU A 477 -39.46 -21.42 -3.29
C GLU A 477 -38.65 -20.41 -4.08
N LEU A 478 -37.41 -20.07 -3.62
CA LEU A 478 -36.53 -19.23 -4.40
C LEU A 478 -36.12 -19.87 -5.72
N SER A 479 -35.83 -21.17 -5.73
CA SER A 479 -35.49 -21.91 -6.95
C SER A 479 -36.62 -21.88 -8.00
N LYS A 480 -37.89 -22.02 -7.58
CA LYS A 480 -39.05 -21.84 -8.46
C LYS A 480 -39.16 -20.43 -9.02
N LYS A 481 -38.90 -19.40 -8.21
CA LYS A 481 -38.89 -17.97 -8.65
C LYS A 481 -37.77 -17.72 -9.64
N ILE A 482 -36.55 -18.21 -9.38
CA ILE A 482 -35.39 -18.06 -10.26
C ILE A 482 -35.67 -18.70 -11.63
N LYS A 483 -36.29 -19.89 -11.68
CA LYS A 483 -36.65 -20.54 -12.93
C LYS A 483 -37.59 -19.68 -13.82
N LYS A 484 -38.48 -18.88 -13.22
CA LYS A 484 -39.35 -17.94 -13.95
C LYS A 484 -38.62 -16.73 -14.50
N GLU A 485 -37.51 -16.34 -13.88
CA GLU A 485 -36.67 -15.17 -14.27
C GLU A 485 -35.51 -15.59 -15.18
N THR A 486 -35.37 -16.86 -15.50
CA THR A 486 -34.33 -17.42 -16.37
C THR A 486 -34.75 -17.25 -17.84
N ARG A 487 -33.83 -16.78 -18.67
CA ARG A 487 -34.02 -16.63 -20.13
C ARG A 487 -32.85 -17.31 -20.85
N ILE A 488 -33.10 -17.75 -22.05
CA ILE A 488 -32.11 -18.37 -22.94
C ILE A 488 -31.97 -17.46 -24.16
N ASP A 489 -30.77 -17.10 -24.54
CA ASP A 489 -30.51 -16.30 -25.75
C ASP A 489 -30.55 -17.19 -27.01
N GLU A 490 -30.44 -16.56 -28.19
CA GLU A 490 -30.44 -17.23 -29.49
C GLU A 490 -29.28 -18.22 -29.68
N LYS A 491 -28.22 -18.10 -28.84
CA LYS A 491 -27.04 -18.98 -28.85
C LYS A 491 -27.13 -20.10 -27.81
N GLY A 492 -28.28 -20.25 -27.12
CA GLY A 492 -28.48 -21.25 -26.09
C GLY A 492 -27.88 -20.91 -24.72
N LYS A 493 -27.34 -19.71 -24.54
CA LYS A 493 -26.73 -19.26 -23.27
C LYS A 493 -27.84 -18.78 -22.32
N THR A 494 -27.78 -19.27 -21.10
CA THR A 494 -28.73 -18.91 -20.03
C THR A 494 -28.32 -17.58 -19.41
N TYR A 495 -29.25 -16.64 -19.25
CA TYR A 495 -29.06 -15.40 -18.53
C TYR A 495 -30.26 -15.11 -17.60
N PHE A 496 -30.00 -14.28 -16.57
CA PHE A 496 -30.99 -13.95 -15.56
C PHE A 496 -31.39 -12.49 -15.67
N SER A 497 -32.63 -12.16 -15.36
CA SER A 497 -33.04 -10.79 -15.17
C SER A 497 -32.37 -10.21 -13.90
N LYS A 498 -32.26 -8.87 -13.74
CA LYS A 498 -31.79 -8.25 -12.50
C LYS A 498 -32.49 -8.80 -11.24
N LYS A 499 -33.78 -9.11 -11.36
CA LYS A 499 -34.55 -9.75 -10.28
C LYS A 499 -34.09 -11.18 -10.04
N GLY A 500 -33.83 -11.93 -11.11
CA GLY A 500 -33.29 -13.29 -11.04
C GLY A 500 -31.93 -13.34 -10.36
N GLU A 501 -31.07 -12.38 -10.64
CA GLU A 501 -29.75 -12.23 -9.99
C GLU A 501 -29.88 -12.01 -8.48
N ILE A 502 -30.80 -11.14 -8.04
CA ILE A 502 -31.08 -10.92 -6.61
C ILE A 502 -31.56 -12.20 -5.93
N LEU A 503 -32.47 -12.93 -6.58
CA LEU A 503 -32.98 -14.20 -6.06
C LEU A 503 -31.89 -15.28 -5.95
N LEU A 504 -30.92 -15.29 -6.88
CA LEU A 504 -29.76 -16.18 -6.81
C LEU A 504 -28.88 -15.86 -5.58
N ILE A 505 -28.70 -14.60 -5.27
CA ILE A 505 -27.95 -14.14 -4.08
C ILE A 505 -28.69 -14.58 -2.80
N GLU A 506 -29.99 -14.34 -2.73
CA GLU A 506 -30.82 -14.75 -1.58
C GLU A 506 -30.74 -16.28 -1.37
N ARG A 507 -30.85 -17.06 -2.43
CA ARG A 507 -30.74 -18.53 -2.37
C ARG A 507 -29.34 -18.98 -1.91
N ALA A 508 -28.26 -18.31 -2.38
CA ALA A 508 -26.88 -18.58 -1.94
C ALA A 508 -26.68 -18.29 -0.46
N ARG A 509 -27.36 -17.28 0.08
CA ARG A 509 -27.30 -16.92 1.51
C ARG A 509 -27.87 -18.01 2.42
N ILE A 510 -28.95 -18.69 2.00
CA ILE A 510 -29.51 -19.82 2.76
C ILE A 510 -28.43 -20.90 2.93
N ILE A 511 -27.75 -21.26 1.84
CA ILE A 511 -26.71 -22.27 1.86
C ILE A 511 -25.51 -21.84 2.73
N ALA A 512 -25.07 -20.62 2.59
CA ALA A 512 -23.96 -20.09 3.36
C ALA A 512 -24.28 -20.03 4.86
N GLY A 513 -25.50 -19.63 5.20
CA GLY A 513 -26.01 -19.46 6.57
C GLY A 513 -26.64 -20.69 7.20
N ALA A 514 -26.61 -21.88 6.57
CA ALA A 514 -27.28 -23.07 7.07
C ALA A 514 -26.98 -23.35 8.55
N THR A 515 -28.04 -23.39 9.36
CA THR A 515 -27.98 -23.42 10.83
C THR A 515 -27.19 -24.63 11.36
N ASN A 516 -27.33 -25.77 10.71
CA ASN A 516 -26.66 -27.00 11.09
C ASN A 516 -25.13 -26.94 10.94
N LYS A 517 -24.58 -25.99 10.17
CA LYS A 517 -23.13 -25.80 10.04
C LYS A 517 -22.46 -25.44 11.37
N ILE A 518 -23.10 -24.58 12.18
CA ILE A 518 -22.54 -24.18 13.47
C ILE A 518 -22.48 -25.36 14.42
N LYS A 519 -23.52 -26.22 14.42
CA LYS A 519 -23.56 -27.45 15.22
C LYS A 519 -22.46 -28.44 14.81
N ALA A 520 -22.29 -28.63 13.50
CA ALA A 520 -21.26 -29.50 12.94
C ALA A 520 -19.83 -28.93 13.21
N LEU A 521 -19.64 -27.62 13.07
CA LEU A 521 -18.40 -26.94 13.42
C LEU A 521 -18.02 -27.14 14.87
N LYS A 522 -18.97 -26.97 15.79
CA LYS A 522 -18.73 -27.18 17.21
C LYS A 522 -18.22 -28.60 17.51
N LYS A 523 -18.81 -29.60 16.87
CA LYS A 523 -18.40 -31.01 17.02
C LYS A 523 -16.96 -31.22 16.55
N GLU A 524 -16.58 -30.68 15.41
CA GLU A 524 -15.24 -30.83 14.88
C GLU A 524 -14.21 -30.02 15.69
N LEU A 525 -14.53 -28.79 16.11
CA LEU A 525 -13.68 -27.94 16.91
C LEU A 525 -13.35 -28.51 18.31
N GLN A 526 -14.17 -29.41 18.85
CA GLN A 526 -13.86 -30.07 20.13
C GLN A 526 -12.51 -30.79 20.11
N LYS A 527 -12.09 -31.33 18.94
CA LYS A 527 -10.78 -31.97 18.73
C LYS A 527 -9.60 -30.99 18.78
N TYR A 528 -9.89 -29.68 18.70
CA TYR A 528 -8.93 -28.59 18.53
C TYR A 528 -8.90 -27.61 19.70
N LYS A 529 -9.57 -27.89 20.79
CA LYS A 529 -9.68 -27.01 21.97
C LYS A 529 -8.34 -26.46 22.46
N GLU A 530 -7.34 -27.33 22.48
CA GLU A 530 -5.98 -27.01 22.99
C GLU A 530 -5.01 -26.71 21.84
N LYS A 531 -5.49 -26.67 20.59
CA LYS A 531 -4.63 -26.40 19.42
C LYS A 531 -4.68 -24.91 19.05
N ASN A 532 -3.60 -24.45 18.44
CA ASN A 532 -3.45 -23.11 17.90
C ASN A 532 -3.45 -23.13 16.35
N ASN A 533 -3.40 -21.95 15.73
CA ASN A 533 -3.26 -21.78 14.29
C ASN A 533 -4.49 -22.22 13.49
N ILE A 534 -5.66 -21.93 14.02
CA ILE A 534 -6.96 -22.29 13.45
C ILE A 534 -7.57 -21.09 12.74
N LEU A 535 -8.11 -21.33 11.57
CA LEU A 535 -8.86 -20.35 10.79
C LEU A 535 -10.26 -20.86 10.54
N VAL A 536 -11.27 -20.04 10.82
CA VAL A 536 -12.67 -20.32 10.50
C VAL A 536 -13.18 -19.31 9.48
N TYR A 537 -13.48 -19.75 8.29
CA TYR A 537 -14.10 -18.93 7.24
C TYR A 537 -15.61 -18.95 7.36
N CYS A 538 -16.21 -17.81 7.68
CA CYS A 538 -17.65 -17.56 7.65
C CYS A 538 -18.06 -16.91 6.33
N GLY A 539 -19.35 -16.99 5.98
CA GLY A 539 -19.87 -16.50 4.72
C GLY A 539 -19.89 -14.99 4.58
N ALA A 540 -19.54 -14.54 3.40
CA ALA A 540 -19.98 -13.26 2.88
C ALA A 540 -20.45 -13.49 1.44
N THR A 541 -21.72 -13.44 1.21
CA THR A 541 -22.29 -13.56 -0.14
C THR A 541 -22.54 -12.17 -0.71
N ASN A 542 -21.50 -11.55 -1.31
CA ASN A 542 -21.66 -10.43 -2.23
C ASN A 542 -21.33 -10.92 -3.64
N ILE A 543 -22.33 -11.38 -4.39
CA ILE A 543 -22.16 -11.86 -5.77
C ILE A 543 -22.32 -10.73 -6.79
N LEU A 544 -22.91 -9.59 -6.43
CA LEU A 544 -23.21 -8.50 -7.37
C LEU A 544 -22.92 -7.15 -6.76
N GLN A 545 -21.66 -6.79 -6.67
CA GLN A 545 -21.22 -5.41 -6.79
C GLN A 545 -19.91 -5.40 -7.56
N GLU A 546 -20.00 -5.12 -8.85
CA GLU A 546 -18.89 -4.65 -9.70
C GLU A 546 -18.49 -3.20 -9.35
N GLU A 547 -19.05 -2.60 -8.31
CA GLU A 547 -18.77 -1.23 -7.86
C GLU A 547 -18.23 -1.20 -6.42
N GLU A 548 -16.99 -0.92 -6.32
CA GLU A 548 -16.16 -0.09 -5.44
C GLU A 548 -16.39 -0.04 -3.92
N ASP A 549 -17.29 -0.76 -3.28
CA ASP A 549 -17.30 -0.79 -1.81
C ASP A 549 -17.67 -2.16 -1.27
N SER A 550 -16.66 -3.06 -1.24
CA SER A 550 -16.78 -4.36 -0.58
C SER A 550 -16.78 -4.27 0.97
N SER A 551 -17.02 -3.11 1.53
CA SER A 551 -16.96 -2.87 2.98
C SER A 551 -18.29 -3.08 3.73
N ILE A 552 -19.40 -3.30 3.02
CA ILE A 552 -20.69 -3.50 3.68
C ILE A 552 -20.94 -4.99 3.90
N THR A 553 -20.53 -5.48 5.06
CA THR A 553 -20.95 -6.78 5.57
C THR A 553 -22.46 -6.76 5.87
N ASN A 554 -23.19 -7.71 5.31
CA ASN A 554 -24.64 -7.86 5.52
C ASN A 554 -24.93 -8.23 6.99
N GLU A 555 -25.98 -7.71 7.60
CA GLU A 555 -26.34 -8.02 9.00
C GLU A 555 -26.42 -9.54 9.29
N LYS A 556 -26.86 -10.37 8.32
CA LYS A 556 -26.89 -11.84 8.47
C LYS A 556 -25.49 -12.46 8.54
N ASP A 557 -24.51 -11.92 7.82
CA ASP A 557 -23.15 -12.44 7.79
C ASP A 557 -22.39 -12.04 9.07
N ILE A 558 -22.64 -10.86 9.58
CA ILE A 558 -22.11 -10.42 10.89
C ILE A 558 -22.67 -11.33 11.99
N ARG A 559 -23.95 -11.70 11.94
CA ARG A 559 -24.58 -12.60 12.91
C ARG A 559 -23.95 -14.00 12.89
N GLN A 560 -23.58 -14.56 11.73
CA GLN A 560 -22.92 -15.86 11.68
C GLN A 560 -21.53 -15.81 12.30
N ILE A 561 -20.72 -14.83 12.00
CA ILE A 561 -19.37 -14.68 12.56
C ILE A 561 -19.42 -14.45 14.08
N ASP A 562 -20.38 -13.66 14.55
CA ASP A 562 -20.55 -13.39 15.98
C ASP A 562 -21.03 -14.64 16.70
N ALA A 563 -21.97 -15.39 16.13
CA ALA A 563 -22.43 -16.66 16.68
C ALA A 563 -21.31 -17.71 16.76
N VAL A 564 -20.47 -17.80 15.73
CA VAL A 564 -19.29 -18.70 15.73
C VAL A 564 -18.28 -18.26 16.77
N LYS A 565 -17.95 -16.97 16.86
CA LYS A 565 -17.02 -16.43 17.88
C LYS A 565 -17.54 -16.70 19.27
N GLU A 566 -18.82 -16.45 19.51
CA GLU A 566 -19.45 -16.66 20.82
C GLU A 566 -19.45 -18.15 21.24
N MET A 567 -19.82 -19.03 20.33
CA MET A 567 -19.76 -20.48 20.55
C MET A 567 -18.34 -20.94 20.87
N MET A 568 -17.33 -20.49 20.12
CA MET A 568 -15.92 -20.84 20.38
C MET A 568 -15.44 -20.30 21.73
N TYR A 569 -15.78 -19.07 22.06
CA TYR A 569 -15.37 -18.44 23.32
C TYR A 569 -16.12 -18.98 24.54
N ARG A 570 -17.46 -19.01 24.51
CA ARG A 570 -18.27 -19.36 25.68
C ARG A 570 -18.37 -20.86 25.91
N GLU A 571 -18.55 -21.64 24.83
CA GLU A 571 -18.82 -23.07 24.98
C GLU A 571 -17.55 -23.91 24.91
N LEU A 572 -16.62 -23.56 24.01
CA LEU A 572 -15.37 -24.29 23.84
C LEU A 572 -14.22 -23.71 24.65
N LYS A 573 -14.38 -22.53 25.25
CA LYS A 573 -13.36 -21.81 26.06
C LYS A 573 -12.08 -21.50 25.25
N MET A 574 -12.19 -21.33 23.94
CA MET A 574 -11.09 -21.02 23.06
C MET A 574 -10.83 -19.52 23.00
N LYS A 575 -9.55 -19.12 22.89
CA LYS A 575 -9.14 -17.72 22.67
C LYS A 575 -9.27 -17.39 21.18
N VAL A 576 -10.27 -16.59 20.83
CA VAL A 576 -10.64 -16.31 19.45
C VAL A 576 -10.88 -14.82 19.20
N ASP A 577 -10.45 -14.36 18.06
CA ASP A 577 -10.80 -13.03 17.56
C ASP A 577 -11.41 -13.07 16.15
N ARG A 578 -12.10 -11.99 15.79
CA ARG A 578 -12.65 -11.84 14.46
C ARG A 578 -11.73 -10.98 13.59
N PHE A 579 -11.80 -11.23 12.28
CA PHE A 579 -11.04 -10.50 11.28
C PHE A 579 -11.96 -10.19 10.10
N THR A 580 -12.47 -8.95 10.06
CA THR A 580 -13.45 -8.49 9.06
C THR A 580 -12.99 -7.18 8.40
N ALA A 581 -13.83 -6.60 7.55
CA ALA A 581 -13.56 -5.29 6.97
C ALA A 581 -13.73 -4.14 7.99
N ASN A 582 -14.41 -4.37 9.10
CA ASN A 582 -14.74 -3.34 10.10
C ASN A 582 -13.56 -2.98 11.03
N GLU A 583 -12.60 -3.89 11.21
CA GLU A 583 -11.41 -3.62 12.02
C GLU A 583 -10.47 -2.66 11.29
N SER A 584 -9.97 -1.64 12.02
CA SER A 584 -8.97 -0.71 11.53
C SER A 584 -7.65 -1.42 11.19
N ILE A 585 -6.79 -0.77 10.42
CA ILE A 585 -5.48 -1.32 10.05
C ILE A 585 -4.65 -1.68 11.30
N LYS A 586 -4.69 -0.83 12.35
CA LYS A 586 -3.97 -1.07 13.62
C LYS A 586 -4.50 -2.33 14.32
N GLU A 587 -5.80 -2.47 14.44
CA GLU A 587 -6.43 -3.64 15.05
C GLU A 587 -6.11 -4.93 14.28
N ARG A 588 -6.11 -4.89 12.96
CA ARG A 588 -5.73 -6.06 12.14
C ARG A 588 -4.28 -6.49 12.35
N ILE A 589 -3.36 -5.54 12.49
CA ILE A 589 -1.96 -5.81 12.81
C ILE A 589 -1.86 -6.47 14.18
N GLU A 590 -2.54 -5.93 15.19
CA GLU A 590 -2.54 -6.48 16.55
C GLU A 590 -3.13 -7.90 16.61
N ILE A 591 -4.26 -8.14 15.94
CA ILE A 591 -4.86 -9.49 15.86
C ILE A 591 -3.89 -10.48 15.22
N LYS A 592 -3.21 -10.08 14.14
CA LYS A 592 -2.20 -10.89 13.46
C LYS A 592 -1.02 -11.23 14.40
N GLU A 593 -0.50 -10.26 15.13
CA GLU A 593 0.59 -10.47 16.09
C GLU A 593 0.19 -11.39 17.23
N ARG A 594 -1.02 -11.22 17.77
CA ARG A 594 -1.59 -12.09 18.81
C ARG A 594 -1.80 -13.52 18.32
N PHE A 595 -2.16 -13.69 17.05
CA PHE A 595 -2.29 -15.01 16.44
C PHE A 595 -0.93 -15.69 16.22
N ILE A 596 0.04 -14.97 15.67
CA ILE A 596 1.41 -15.48 15.45
C ILE A 596 2.09 -15.84 16.77
N SER A 597 1.89 -15.03 17.81
CA SER A 597 2.46 -15.29 19.16
C SER A 597 1.69 -16.37 19.95
N GLY A 598 0.61 -16.93 19.41
CA GLY A 598 -0.21 -17.94 20.10
C GLY A 598 -1.07 -17.38 21.25
N LYS A 599 -1.18 -16.06 21.42
CA LYS A 599 -2.06 -15.42 22.41
C LYS A 599 -3.53 -15.65 22.10
N ILE A 600 -3.88 -15.82 20.83
CA ILE A 600 -5.16 -16.30 20.34
C ILE A 600 -4.96 -17.60 19.55
N GLN A 601 -5.89 -18.54 19.71
CA GLN A 601 -5.84 -19.86 19.08
C GLN A 601 -6.43 -19.87 17.68
N ALA A 602 -7.47 -19.05 17.48
CA ALA A 602 -8.23 -19.03 16.25
C ALA A 602 -8.59 -17.61 15.80
N ILE A 603 -8.73 -17.47 14.49
CA ILE A 603 -9.30 -16.31 13.84
C ILE A 603 -10.59 -16.73 13.14
N VAL A 604 -11.68 -16.00 13.36
CA VAL A 604 -12.93 -16.12 12.59
C VAL A 604 -12.97 -15.00 11.58
N ALA A 605 -13.07 -15.32 10.30
CA ALA A 605 -12.92 -14.35 9.22
C ALA A 605 -14.05 -14.45 8.18
N ILE A 606 -14.35 -13.30 7.57
CA ILE A 606 -15.16 -13.18 6.35
C ILE A 606 -14.22 -12.69 5.25
N LYS A 607 -14.61 -12.75 3.99
CA LYS A 607 -13.92 -12.32 2.74
C LYS A 607 -12.57 -11.55 2.85
N CYS A 608 -12.36 -10.76 3.88
CA CYS A 608 -11.16 -9.92 4.04
C CYS A 608 -9.83 -10.69 4.10
N LEU A 609 -9.88 -12.00 4.33
CA LEU A 609 -8.73 -12.88 4.19
C LEU A 609 -8.59 -13.49 2.78
N ASP A 610 -9.55 -13.30 1.89
CA ASP A 610 -9.48 -13.87 0.55
C ASP A 610 -8.45 -13.15 -0.32
N GLU A 611 -8.17 -11.87 -0.03
CA GLU A 611 -7.22 -11.07 -0.79
C GLU A 611 -6.30 -10.26 0.13
N GLY A 612 -5.00 -10.34 -0.09
CA GLY A 612 -4.00 -9.41 0.46
C GLY A 612 -3.50 -9.63 1.89
N VAL A 613 -4.12 -10.45 2.73
CA VAL A 613 -3.64 -10.65 4.11
C VAL A 613 -2.70 -11.84 4.21
N ASN A 614 -1.47 -11.59 4.68
CA ASN A 614 -0.50 -12.64 4.95
C ASN A 614 -0.58 -13.07 6.42
N ILE A 615 -1.21 -14.22 6.70
CA ILE A 615 -1.17 -14.87 8.02
C ILE A 615 -0.36 -16.16 7.89
N PRO A 616 0.91 -16.15 8.28
CA PRO A 616 1.70 -17.36 8.30
C PRO A 616 1.23 -18.28 9.43
N GLY A 617 1.42 -19.59 9.27
CA GLY A 617 1.24 -20.55 10.34
C GLY A 617 -0.14 -21.16 10.48
N ILE A 618 -1.14 -20.83 9.64
CA ILE A 618 -2.43 -21.52 9.66
C ILE A 618 -2.21 -23.02 9.42
N LYS A 619 -2.62 -23.86 10.37
CA LYS A 619 -2.51 -25.34 10.28
C LYS A 619 -3.84 -25.97 9.92
N THR A 620 -4.94 -25.49 10.49
CA THR A 620 -6.28 -26.04 10.30
C THR A 620 -7.24 -24.95 9.85
N ALA A 621 -7.97 -25.19 8.78
CA ALA A 621 -8.99 -24.28 8.28
C ALA A 621 -10.36 -24.96 8.26
N PHE A 622 -11.37 -24.26 8.77
CA PHE A 622 -12.78 -24.64 8.70
C PHE A 622 -13.52 -23.71 7.75
N ILE A 623 -14.05 -24.21 6.67
CA ILE A 623 -14.73 -23.43 5.61
C ILE A 623 -16.24 -23.65 5.73
N LEU A 624 -16.93 -22.75 6.46
CA LEU A 624 -18.40 -22.82 6.62
C LEU A 624 -19.15 -22.30 5.42
N ALA A 625 -18.62 -21.29 4.76
CA ALA A 625 -19.22 -20.72 3.57
C ALA A 625 -18.31 -20.91 2.38
N SER A 626 -18.82 -21.62 1.44
CA SER A 626 -18.26 -21.77 0.12
C SER A 626 -18.88 -20.75 -0.81
N THR A 627 -18.04 -20.09 -1.57
CA THR A 627 -18.50 -19.29 -2.69
C THR A 627 -18.71 -20.20 -3.89
N THR A 628 -19.58 -19.79 -4.80
CA THR A 628 -19.73 -20.47 -6.09
C THR A 628 -18.60 -20.13 -7.06
N ASN A 629 -17.74 -19.19 -6.71
CA ASN A 629 -16.61 -18.77 -7.53
C ASN A 629 -15.38 -19.65 -7.26
N PRO A 630 -14.92 -20.44 -8.22
CA PRO A 630 -13.75 -21.30 -8.07
C PRO A 630 -12.49 -20.54 -7.63
N LYS A 631 -12.33 -19.30 -8.08
CA LYS A 631 -11.16 -18.49 -7.76
C LYS A 631 -11.01 -18.20 -6.28
N GLU A 632 -12.12 -17.86 -5.63
CA GLU A 632 -12.09 -17.51 -4.20
C GLU A 632 -11.66 -18.71 -3.34
N TYR A 633 -12.20 -19.90 -3.57
CA TYR A 633 -11.80 -21.04 -2.76
C TYR A 633 -10.40 -21.56 -3.11
N ILE A 634 -9.93 -21.41 -4.36
CA ILE A 634 -8.54 -21.70 -4.73
C ILE A 634 -7.58 -20.76 -4.01
N GLN A 635 -7.91 -19.47 -3.97
CA GLN A 635 -7.10 -18.48 -3.23
C GLN A 635 -7.08 -18.74 -1.73
N ARG A 636 -8.23 -19.07 -1.12
CA ARG A 636 -8.33 -19.46 0.30
C ARG A 636 -7.44 -20.66 0.62
N ARG A 637 -7.55 -21.73 -0.20
CA ARG A 637 -6.71 -22.91 -0.07
C ARG A 637 -5.22 -22.56 -0.13
N GLY A 638 -4.79 -21.80 -1.13
CA GLY A 638 -3.40 -21.40 -1.28
C GLY A 638 -2.82 -20.63 -0.08
N ARG A 639 -3.67 -19.92 0.69
CA ARG A 639 -3.23 -19.23 1.91
C ARG A 639 -3.02 -20.20 3.08
N VAL A 640 -3.90 -21.19 3.20
CA VAL A 640 -3.76 -22.23 4.21
C VAL A 640 -2.51 -23.07 3.96
N LEU A 641 -2.11 -23.26 2.71
CA LEU A 641 -0.98 -24.10 2.34
C LEU A 641 0.40 -23.43 2.38
N ARG A 642 0.50 -22.18 2.84
CA ARG A 642 1.80 -21.52 3.01
C ARG A 642 2.69 -22.28 3.98
N ILE A 643 3.98 -22.36 3.67
CA ILE A 643 4.98 -22.98 4.52
C ILE A 643 5.13 -22.15 5.81
N ALA A 644 5.22 -22.84 6.92
CA ALA A 644 5.52 -22.24 8.22
C ALA A 644 6.39 -23.20 9.05
N PRO A 645 7.15 -22.69 10.03
CA PRO A 645 7.89 -23.54 10.96
C PRO A 645 6.98 -24.55 11.65
N ASN A 646 7.43 -25.78 11.78
CA ASN A 646 6.68 -26.87 12.43
C ASN A 646 5.31 -27.19 11.80
N LYS A 647 5.18 -27.00 10.48
CA LYS A 647 3.99 -27.32 9.71
C LYS A 647 4.32 -28.31 8.61
N GLU A 648 4.09 -29.59 8.87
CA GLU A 648 4.33 -30.68 7.91
C GLU A 648 3.19 -30.80 6.88
N TYR A 649 1.94 -30.61 7.33
CA TYR A 649 0.74 -30.61 6.52
C TYR A 649 -0.30 -29.65 7.06
N ALA A 650 -1.31 -29.37 6.27
CA ALA A 650 -2.48 -28.58 6.66
C ALA A 650 -3.74 -29.45 6.67
N GLU A 651 -4.74 -29.05 7.43
CA GLU A 651 -6.04 -29.72 7.49
C GLU A 651 -7.13 -28.74 7.02
N ILE A 652 -7.94 -29.16 6.05
CA ILE A 652 -9.03 -28.34 5.52
C ILE A 652 -10.35 -29.09 5.74
N TYR A 653 -11.18 -28.52 6.60
CA TYR A 653 -12.55 -28.98 6.87
C TYR A 653 -13.52 -28.11 6.05
N ASP A 654 -14.21 -28.71 5.09
CA ASP A 654 -15.13 -28.00 4.21
C ASP A 654 -16.57 -28.46 4.46
N PHE A 655 -17.46 -27.52 4.84
CA PHE A 655 -18.83 -27.81 5.19
C PHE A 655 -19.71 -27.84 3.94
N ILE A 656 -19.92 -29.04 3.42
CA ILE A 656 -20.71 -29.35 2.24
C ILE A 656 -22.19 -29.32 2.57
N THR A 657 -22.94 -28.44 1.93
CA THR A 657 -24.37 -28.31 2.19
C THR A 657 -25.19 -29.14 1.16
N LEU A 658 -25.84 -30.17 1.63
CA LEU A 658 -26.80 -30.93 0.81
C LEU A 658 -28.22 -30.51 1.18
N PRO A 659 -29.14 -30.51 0.21
CA PRO A 659 -30.53 -30.13 0.46
C PRO A 659 -31.20 -31.03 1.52
N ARG A 660 -30.97 -32.33 1.48
CA ARG A 660 -31.57 -33.32 2.36
C ARG A 660 -30.66 -34.52 2.61
N ASP A 661 -31.04 -35.37 3.58
CA ASP A 661 -30.33 -36.61 3.89
C ASP A 661 -30.32 -37.55 2.67
N LEU A 662 -29.19 -38.21 2.41
CA LEU A 662 -29.01 -39.09 1.28
C LEU A 662 -30.00 -40.30 1.32
N LYS A 663 -30.41 -40.75 2.51
CA LYS A 663 -31.42 -41.81 2.67
C LYS A 663 -32.82 -41.32 2.21
N GLU A 664 -33.15 -40.08 2.52
CA GLU A 664 -34.38 -39.44 2.07
C GLU A 664 -34.37 -39.25 0.53
N ALA A 665 -33.22 -38.78 0.00
CA ALA A 665 -33.08 -38.58 -1.44
C ALA A 665 -33.33 -39.86 -2.25
N ARG A 666 -32.91 -41.04 -1.79
CA ARG A 666 -33.10 -42.34 -2.47
C ARG A 666 -34.54 -42.76 -2.63
N VAL A 667 -35.47 -42.25 -1.81
CA VAL A 667 -36.89 -42.65 -1.84
C VAL A 667 -37.80 -41.58 -2.46
N LEU A 668 -37.27 -40.42 -2.83
CA LEU A 668 -38.04 -39.34 -3.43
C LEU A 668 -38.18 -39.46 -4.95
N SER A 669 -39.27 -38.89 -5.47
CA SER A 669 -39.48 -38.82 -6.92
C SER A 669 -38.49 -37.85 -7.58
N LYS A 670 -38.13 -38.18 -8.84
CA LYS A 670 -37.24 -37.33 -9.67
C LYS A 670 -37.71 -35.89 -9.78
N GLU A 671 -39.00 -35.64 -9.80
CA GLU A 671 -39.56 -34.29 -9.90
C GLU A 671 -39.23 -33.42 -8.67
N LYS A 672 -39.25 -34.01 -7.47
CA LYS A 672 -38.87 -33.35 -6.22
C LYS A 672 -37.37 -33.12 -6.10
N LEU A 673 -36.54 -34.02 -6.61
CA LEU A 673 -35.08 -33.94 -6.60
C LEU A 673 -34.53 -32.95 -7.62
N GLY A 674 -35.29 -32.56 -8.66
CA GLY A 674 -34.83 -31.69 -9.73
C GLY A 674 -34.32 -30.32 -9.29
N TYR A 675 -34.83 -29.79 -8.17
CA TYR A 675 -34.34 -28.52 -7.61
C TYR A 675 -33.02 -28.66 -6.83
N ASP A 676 -32.70 -29.87 -6.39
CA ASP A 676 -31.51 -30.16 -5.59
C ASP A 676 -30.25 -30.22 -6.46
N ILE A 677 -30.39 -30.66 -7.72
CA ILE A 677 -29.30 -31.00 -8.64
C ILE A 677 -28.30 -29.83 -8.82
N SER A 678 -28.80 -28.62 -9.00
CA SER A 678 -27.92 -27.42 -9.18
C SER A 678 -27.00 -27.18 -7.99
N LEU A 679 -27.47 -27.43 -6.76
CA LEU A 679 -26.66 -27.32 -5.57
C LEU A 679 -25.64 -28.45 -5.48
N ILE A 680 -26.10 -29.67 -5.68
CA ILE A 680 -25.30 -30.89 -5.59
C ILE A 680 -24.14 -30.86 -6.58
N ASN A 681 -24.38 -30.49 -7.84
CA ASN A 681 -23.31 -30.38 -8.84
C ASN A 681 -22.24 -29.37 -8.42
N LYS A 682 -22.64 -28.24 -7.86
CA LYS A 682 -21.67 -27.25 -7.36
C LYS A 682 -20.86 -27.77 -6.18
N GLU A 683 -21.49 -28.46 -5.26
CA GLU A 683 -20.80 -29.04 -4.10
C GLU A 683 -19.86 -30.19 -4.53
N ILE A 684 -20.27 -31.06 -5.46
CA ILE A 684 -19.44 -32.13 -6.03
C ILE A 684 -18.23 -31.54 -6.76
N ALA A 685 -18.41 -30.51 -7.60
CA ALA A 685 -17.33 -29.86 -8.32
C ALA A 685 -16.29 -29.30 -7.37
N ARG A 686 -16.74 -28.62 -6.29
CA ARG A 686 -15.83 -28.11 -5.25
C ARG A 686 -15.11 -29.25 -4.52
N MET A 687 -15.80 -30.29 -4.15
CA MET A 687 -15.21 -31.48 -3.50
C MET A 687 -14.15 -32.13 -4.39
N LYS A 688 -14.40 -32.29 -5.70
CA LYS A 688 -13.43 -32.80 -6.66
C LYS A 688 -12.20 -31.95 -6.71
N GLU A 689 -12.35 -30.62 -6.81
CA GLU A 689 -11.24 -29.67 -6.87
C GLU A 689 -10.36 -29.72 -5.59
N PHE A 690 -10.97 -29.72 -4.41
CA PHE A 690 -10.20 -29.79 -3.15
C PHE A 690 -9.58 -31.16 -2.92
N SER A 691 -10.25 -32.24 -3.29
CA SER A 691 -9.73 -33.59 -3.07
C SER A 691 -8.66 -34.02 -4.05
N SER A 692 -8.62 -33.43 -5.26
CA SER A 692 -7.72 -33.84 -6.33
C SER A 692 -6.22 -33.84 -5.92
N LEU A 693 -5.81 -32.89 -5.10
CA LEU A 693 -4.44 -32.73 -4.63
C LEU A 693 -4.26 -33.07 -3.13
N SER A 694 -5.32 -33.55 -2.46
CA SER A 694 -5.25 -33.92 -1.06
C SER A 694 -4.61 -35.28 -0.85
N ARG A 695 -3.91 -35.46 0.28
CA ARG A 695 -3.27 -36.71 0.67
C ARG A 695 -4.27 -37.85 0.92
N ASN A 696 -5.48 -37.52 1.40
CA ASN A 696 -6.54 -38.45 1.84
C ASN A 696 -7.74 -38.48 0.90
N ASN A 697 -7.55 -38.37 -0.40
CA ASN A 697 -8.63 -38.21 -1.41
C ASN A 697 -9.65 -39.36 -1.48
N LEU A 698 -9.30 -40.57 -1.01
CA LEU A 698 -10.16 -41.73 -1.09
C LEU A 698 -11.51 -41.59 -0.33
N SER A 699 -11.48 -40.94 0.85
CA SER A 699 -12.69 -40.68 1.65
C SER A 699 -13.67 -39.75 0.93
N CYS A 700 -13.17 -38.75 0.27
CA CYS A 700 -13.98 -37.82 -0.52
C CYS A 700 -14.55 -38.47 -1.76
N LYS A 701 -13.77 -39.30 -2.47
CA LYS A 701 -14.26 -40.07 -3.62
C LYS A 701 -15.45 -41.01 -3.24
N LYS A 702 -15.34 -41.66 -2.09
CA LYS A 702 -16.44 -42.50 -1.58
C LYS A 702 -17.70 -41.66 -1.32
N LEU A 703 -17.58 -40.51 -0.67
CA LEU A 703 -18.72 -39.62 -0.42
C LEU A 703 -19.36 -39.12 -1.72
N ILE A 704 -18.57 -38.76 -2.74
CA ILE A 704 -19.09 -38.40 -4.06
C ILE A 704 -19.87 -39.56 -4.69
N MET A 705 -19.37 -40.80 -4.57
CA MET A 705 -20.08 -41.98 -5.04
C MET A 705 -21.42 -42.17 -4.33
N ASP A 706 -21.45 -42.04 -2.99
CA ASP A 706 -22.65 -42.16 -2.19
C ASP A 706 -23.73 -41.11 -2.57
N ILE A 707 -23.29 -39.87 -2.87
CA ILE A 707 -24.17 -38.80 -3.35
C ILE A 707 -24.69 -39.11 -4.74
N ASN A 708 -23.84 -39.57 -5.67
CA ASN A 708 -24.25 -39.92 -7.01
C ASN A 708 -25.29 -41.07 -7.00
N GLU A 709 -25.08 -42.08 -6.16
CA GLU A 709 -26.01 -43.20 -5.99
C GLU A 709 -27.37 -42.74 -5.43
N ALA A 710 -27.35 -41.81 -4.43
CA ALA A 710 -28.58 -41.29 -3.84
C ALA A 710 -29.44 -40.46 -4.83
N TYR A 711 -28.80 -39.87 -5.84
CA TYR A 711 -29.44 -39.10 -6.89
C TYR A 711 -29.41 -39.84 -8.25
N GLU A 712 -29.40 -41.17 -8.23
CA GLU A 712 -29.40 -42.04 -9.41
C GLU A 712 -30.53 -41.71 -10.38
N GLY A 713 -30.19 -41.57 -11.68
CA GLY A 713 -31.14 -41.21 -12.75
C GLY A 713 -31.22 -39.72 -13.08
N PHE A 714 -30.46 -38.85 -12.37
CA PHE A 714 -30.01 -37.59 -12.92
C PHE A 714 -28.60 -37.80 -13.43
N TYR A 715 -28.31 -37.44 -14.67
CA TYR A 715 -26.95 -37.28 -15.15
C TYR A 715 -26.36 -36.12 -14.32
N LEU A 716 -25.72 -36.45 -13.20
CA LEU A 716 -24.81 -35.53 -12.51
C LEU A 716 -23.64 -35.44 -13.46
N ASP A 717 -23.56 -34.35 -14.20
CA ASP A 717 -22.57 -34.12 -15.24
C ASP A 717 -21.20 -34.30 -14.61
N LEU A 718 -20.59 -35.47 -14.85
CA LEU A 718 -19.28 -35.82 -14.29
C LEU A 718 -18.16 -35.02 -14.99
N ASP A 719 -18.49 -34.38 -16.13
CA ASP A 719 -17.61 -33.63 -17.02
C ASP A 719 -18.12 -32.21 -17.33
N VAL A 720 -18.88 -31.58 -16.43
CA VAL A 720 -19.11 -30.14 -16.59
C VAL A 720 -17.78 -29.45 -16.34
N GLU A 721 -16.98 -29.31 -17.39
CA GLU A 721 -16.14 -28.13 -17.56
C GLU A 721 -17.06 -26.95 -17.28
N TYR A 722 -16.69 -26.14 -16.33
CA TYR A 722 -17.40 -24.95 -15.89
C TYR A 722 -17.79 -24.06 -17.09
N GLN A 723 -18.98 -24.28 -17.69
CA GLN A 723 -19.61 -23.36 -18.62
C GLN A 723 -20.26 -22.18 -17.86
#